data_74b1c136ea710823b5921bfd8ee3e32f
#
_entry.id   74b1c136ea710823b5921bfd8ee3e32f
#
_cell.length_a   1.000
_cell.length_b   1.000
_cell.length_c   1.000
_cell.angle_alpha   90.00
_cell.angle_beta   90.00
_cell.angle_gamma   90.00
#
_symmetry.space_group_name_H-M   'P 1'
#
loop_
_entity.id
_entity.type
_entity.pdbx_description
1 polymer ?
#
loop_
_entity_poly.entity_id
_entity_poly.type
_entity_poly.pdbx_seq_one_letter_code
_entity_poly.pdbx_strand_id
1 'polypeptide(L)'
;MKDIIYNSIQKYKDLLFFIPFVIFVNSTIISLRTDFFRSYSYILSLIRYTCLLIVVTKILICDIKNYSISTIIRITLILLLTIIVKFVTDDSSFFQLFILIIGSYDIEFKKIVKWTLISEIILFLIIVCACILKIIPNYVYSRKGSTIKRYSLGFKYSTSPSIFIFYFTMLYIYLRDKKIKKIEYIMLLIPNILIYYLTDSRTGFFCTVLLMLLSFIYNLKNEKINNIFVFLSKYIFYFFAVVSIILMVLYHFSTEKFIKLNDILSGRLQLTENAINEYGIKPFGNKIEWVGLYDVNVSNKGKNISEFNMIDNSYLNLLIVYGVIPFILVLFLYSNIANYIKKTKNEYLSIFLLGIAINAFIDPILIRLMNNVFMLLFCYTFISKKQRRTFYGNKNDYLSLKQIQDEEKDMLRKIDKFCTENEIEYSICGGTLLGAIRHKGFIPWDDDIDIIMTRENYYKLEEIVHKKGNKIDDLYVASFEFNNLYEPFIKVFNHNIQVENIYYQDDYEKYLWIDIFPMDGLPEDVNKQRKLFKKSLVLRKILSIIRVSDASILNETKDKRTIPLKIFLRLFLENDSGIRFICQKIKKISTKYDCNDSKYVGGLTWGYGPQEALLREELLPYIKLDFEDIKVSSFSCWDKYLRNLYNDYMTLPPEEKRIVHGIKAKYIK
;
A
#
# COMPACT_ATOMS: atom_id res chain seq x y z
N MET A 1 12.82 -23.09 -27.49
CA MET A 1 11.41 -22.79 -27.82
C MET A 1 10.64 -22.22 -26.62
N LYS A 2 10.65 -22.85 -25.44
CA LYS A 2 9.95 -22.33 -24.23
C LYS A 2 10.41 -20.93 -23.82
N ASP A 3 11.72 -20.66 -23.85
CA ASP A 3 12.28 -19.35 -23.44
C ASP A 3 11.98 -18.25 -24.47
N ILE A 4 11.97 -18.58 -25.76
CA ILE A 4 11.62 -17.64 -26.82
C ILE A 4 10.14 -17.23 -26.70
N ILE A 5 9.26 -18.20 -26.49
CA ILE A 5 7.82 -17.93 -26.28
C ILE A 5 7.63 -17.11 -25.01
N TYR A 6 8.31 -17.45 -23.90
CA TYR A 6 8.24 -16.72 -22.64
C TYR A 6 8.67 -15.26 -22.80
N ASN A 7 9.82 -15.01 -23.45
CA ASN A 7 10.36 -13.68 -23.68
C ASN A 7 9.43 -12.83 -24.58
N SER A 8 8.83 -13.46 -25.62
CA SER A 8 7.84 -12.81 -26.46
C SER A 8 6.58 -12.42 -25.68
N ILE A 9 6.06 -13.31 -24.84
CA ILE A 9 4.87 -13.02 -24.01
C ILE A 9 5.16 -11.92 -23.01
N GLN A 10 6.35 -11.91 -22.37
CA GLN A 10 6.77 -10.84 -21.47
C GLN A 10 6.83 -9.47 -22.16
N LYS A 11 7.25 -9.42 -23.42
CA LYS A 11 7.27 -8.19 -24.23
C LYS A 11 5.85 -7.62 -24.45
N TYR A 12 4.85 -8.48 -24.55
CA TYR A 12 3.46 -8.09 -24.82
C TYR A 12 2.54 -8.18 -23.59
N LYS A 13 3.09 -8.35 -22.38
CA LYS A 13 2.29 -8.51 -21.15
C LYS A 13 1.30 -7.38 -20.90
N ASP A 14 1.68 -6.14 -21.24
CA ASP A 14 0.81 -4.97 -21.11
C ASP A 14 -0.40 -5.08 -22.04
N LEU A 15 -0.19 -5.48 -23.29
CA LEU A 15 -1.28 -5.66 -24.26
C LEU A 15 -2.24 -6.80 -23.87
N LEU A 16 -1.71 -7.89 -23.26
CA LEU A 16 -2.50 -9.00 -22.75
C LEU A 16 -3.42 -8.58 -21.58
N PHE A 17 -3.17 -7.45 -20.97
CA PHE A 17 -4.09 -6.85 -20.00
C PHE A 17 -4.95 -5.74 -20.62
N PHE A 18 -4.36 -4.76 -21.32
CA PHE A 18 -5.09 -3.58 -21.80
C PHE A 18 -6.23 -3.90 -22.74
N ILE A 19 -5.99 -4.72 -23.76
CA ILE A 19 -7.01 -5.02 -24.75
C ILE A 19 -8.21 -5.74 -24.13
N PRO A 20 -8.02 -6.86 -23.38
CA PRO A 20 -9.13 -7.53 -22.70
C PRO A 20 -9.83 -6.64 -21.67
N PHE A 21 -9.07 -5.81 -20.93
CA PHE A 21 -9.63 -4.92 -19.93
C PHE A 21 -10.58 -3.88 -20.55
N VAL A 22 -10.14 -3.18 -21.60
CA VAL A 22 -10.97 -2.19 -22.32
C VAL A 22 -12.21 -2.83 -22.92
N ILE A 23 -12.07 -4.00 -23.57
CA ILE A 23 -13.20 -4.72 -24.14
C ILE A 23 -14.18 -5.18 -23.03
N PHE A 24 -13.65 -5.69 -21.91
CA PHE A 24 -14.46 -6.10 -20.76
C PHE A 24 -15.30 -4.94 -20.21
N VAL A 25 -14.66 -3.79 -19.94
CA VAL A 25 -15.35 -2.61 -19.38
C VAL A 25 -16.41 -2.11 -20.34
N ASN A 26 -16.06 -1.90 -21.61
CA ASN A 26 -17.01 -1.39 -22.61
C ASN A 26 -18.18 -2.35 -22.85
N SER A 27 -17.93 -3.68 -22.94
CA SER A 27 -19.01 -4.68 -23.06
C SER A 27 -19.92 -4.70 -21.82
N THR A 28 -19.36 -4.41 -20.64
CA THR A 28 -20.15 -4.30 -19.39
C THR A 28 -21.05 -3.06 -19.43
N ILE A 29 -20.53 -1.91 -19.88
CA ILE A 29 -21.32 -0.67 -20.06
C ILE A 29 -22.48 -0.92 -21.02
N ILE A 30 -22.21 -1.48 -22.19
CA ILE A 30 -23.23 -1.77 -23.21
C ILE A 30 -24.33 -2.67 -22.62
N SER A 31 -23.96 -3.76 -21.96
CA SER A 31 -24.89 -4.74 -21.42
C SER A 31 -25.75 -4.17 -20.28
N LEU A 32 -25.14 -3.47 -19.32
CA LEU A 32 -25.83 -3.03 -18.09
C LEU A 32 -26.49 -1.65 -18.23
N ARG A 33 -25.94 -0.76 -19.06
CA ARG A 33 -26.38 0.65 -19.08
C ARG A 33 -27.19 1.03 -20.34
N THR A 34 -27.22 0.17 -21.37
CA THR A 34 -27.96 0.45 -22.61
C THR A 34 -28.83 -0.73 -23.02
N ASP A 35 -29.77 -0.50 -23.94
CA ASP A 35 -30.48 -1.57 -24.66
C ASP A 35 -29.81 -1.92 -25.99
N PHE A 36 -28.64 -1.34 -26.26
CA PHE A 36 -27.82 -1.72 -27.41
C PHE A 36 -27.43 -3.19 -27.27
N PHE A 37 -27.77 -4.00 -28.24
CA PHE A 37 -27.58 -5.48 -28.23
C PHE A 37 -28.32 -6.25 -27.13
N ARG A 38 -29.48 -5.77 -26.68
CA ARG A 38 -30.30 -6.50 -25.67
C ARG A 38 -30.53 -7.97 -26.05
N SER A 39 -30.85 -8.23 -27.32
CA SER A 39 -31.09 -9.60 -27.88
C SER A 39 -29.79 -10.43 -27.92
N TYR A 40 -28.61 -9.81 -27.82
CA TYR A 40 -27.30 -10.46 -27.92
C TYR A 40 -26.52 -10.41 -26.60
N SER A 41 -27.22 -10.27 -25.47
CA SER A 41 -26.59 -10.18 -24.16
C SER A 41 -25.69 -11.35 -23.80
N TYR A 42 -25.99 -12.55 -24.31
CA TYR A 42 -25.18 -13.75 -24.16
C TYR A 42 -23.82 -13.62 -24.86
N ILE A 43 -23.75 -12.96 -26.05
CA ILE A 43 -22.50 -12.70 -26.77
C ILE A 43 -21.61 -11.78 -25.97
N LEU A 44 -22.19 -10.71 -25.41
CA LEU A 44 -21.42 -9.78 -24.53
C LEU A 44 -20.88 -10.49 -23.28
N SER A 45 -21.63 -11.46 -22.75
CA SER A 45 -21.16 -12.27 -21.63
C SER A 45 -20.01 -13.19 -22.05
N LEU A 46 -20.10 -13.85 -23.22
CA LEU A 46 -19.04 -14.68 -23.77
C LEU A 46 -17.75 -13.86 -23.99
N ILE A 47 -17.88 -12.65 -24.56
CA ILE A 47 -16.75 -11.72 -24.75
C ILE A 47 -16.09 -11.42 -23.41
N ARG A 48 -16.86 -11.09 -22.35
CA ARG A 48 -16.31 -10.83 -21.02
C ARG A 48 -15.54 -12.02 -20.45
N TYR A 49 -16.09 -13.24 -20.54
CA TYR A 49 -15.40 -14.43 -20.05
C TYR A 49 -14.13 -14.75 -20.86
N THR A 50 -14.14 -14.53 -22.17
CA THR A 50 -12.93 -14.64 -23.01
C THR A 50 -11.87 -13.64 -22.58
N CYS A 51 -12.24 -12.38 -22.32
CA CYS A 51 -11.34 -11.37 -21.81
C CYS A 51 -10.72 -11.77 -20.47
N LEU A 52 -11.53 -12.29 -19.54
CA LEU A 52 -11.04 -12.78 -18.26
C LEU A 52 -10.09 -13.97 -18.42
N LEU A 53 -10.36 -14.89 -19.32
CA LEU A 53 -9.47 -16.03 -19.62
C LEU A 53 -8.09 -15.54 -20.09
N ILE A 54 -8.04 -14.54 -20.97
CA ILE A 54 -6.77 -13.94 -21.43
C ILE A 54 -6.02 -13.30 -20.24
N VAL A 55 -6.72 -12.58 -19.36
CA VAL A 55 -6.10 -11.98 -18.16
C VAL A 55 -5.58 -13.05 -17.21
N VAL A 56 -6.33 -14.13 -16.97
CA VAL A 56 -5.88 -15.28 -16.16
C VAL A 56 -4.64 -15.92 -16.79
N THR A 57 -4.62 -16.11 -18.11
CA THR A 57 -3.44 -16.62 -18.82
C THR A 57 -2.22 -15.71 -18.61
N LYS A 58 -2.39 -14.38 -18.68
CA LYS A 58 -1.32 -13.41 -18.37
C LYS A 58 -0.82 -13.57 -16.93
N ILE A 59 -1.72 -13.71 -15.95
CA ILE A 59 -1.34 -13.92 -14.54
C ILE A 59 -0.50 -15.20 -14.39
N LEU A 60 -0.96 -16.31 -14.94
CA LEU A 60 -0.29 -17.61 -14.81
C LEU A 60 1.07 -17.65 -15.49
N ILE A 61 1.20 -17.06 -16.68
CA ILE A 61 2.43 -17.11 -17.47
C ILE A 61 3.43 -16.02 -17.05
N CYS A 62 2.95 -14.77 -16.87
CA CYS A 62 3.82 -13.62 -16.66
C CYS A 62 4.07 -13.27 -15.19
N ASP A 63 3.04 -13.38 -14.35
CA ASP A 63 3.08 -12.76 -13.03
C ASP A 63 3.38 -13.74 -11.89
N ILE A 64 2.78 -14.93 -11.89
CA ILE A 64 2.79 -15.87 -10.76
C ILE A 64 4.22 -16.25 -10.31
N LYS A 65 5.14 -16.35 -11.26
CA LYS A 65 6.56 -16.66 -10.99
C LYS A 65 7.28 -15.56 -10.22
N ASN A 66 6.72 -14.34 -10.24
CA ASN A 66 7.28 -13.17 -9.60
C ASN A 66 6.63 -12.88 -8.24
N TYR A 67 5.61 -13.65 -7.85
CA TYR A 67 4.90 -13.47 -6.59
C TYR A 67 5.61 -14.19 -5.44
N SER A 68 5.58 -13.60 -4.24
CA SER A 68 5.97 -14.28 -3.01
C SER A 68 4.95 -15.36 -2.64
N ILE A 69 5.36 -16.36 -1.84
CA ILE A 69 4.45 -17.41 -1.36
C ILE A 69 3.28 -16.81 -0.59
N SER A 70 3.54 -15.84 0.27
CA SER A 70 2.49 -15.12 1.01
C SER A 70 1.51 -14.41 0.07
N THR A 71 1.99 -13.84 -1.03
CA THR A 71 1.13 -13.24 -2.07
C THR A 71 0.24 -14.29 -2.74
N ILE A 72 0.79 -15.44 -3.12
CA ILE A 72 0.01 -16.54 -3.73
C ILE A 72 -1.11 -16.97 -2.76
N ILE A 73 -0.80 -17.15 -1.48
CA ILE A 73 -1.80 -17.54 -0.48
C ILE A 73 -2.87 -16.43 -0.32
N ARG A 74 -2.49 -15.13 -0.24
CA ARG A 74 -3.47 -14.03 -0.18
C ARG A 74 -4.39 -14.01 -1.40
N ILE A 75 -3.83 -14.15 -2.60
CA ILE A 75 -4.60 -14.22 -3.84
C ILE A 75 -5.57 -15.41 -3.79
N THR A 76 -5.10 -16.59 -3.38
CA THR A 76 -5.96 -17.79 -3.27
C THR A 76 -7.08 -17.58 -2.28
N LEU A 77 -6.80 -17.02 -1.07
CA LEU A 77 -7.84 -16.73 -0.08
C LEU A 77 -8.88 -15.71 -0.58
N ILE A 78 -8.43 -14.66 -1.25
CA ILE A 78 -9.32 -13.65 -1.84
C ILE A 78 -10.18 -14.29 -2.94
N LEU A 79 -9.60 -15.09 -3.84
CA LEU A 79 -10.36 -15.77 -4.90
C LEU A 79 -11.35 -16.77 -4.32
N LEU A 80 -10.99 -17.55 -3.31
CA LEU A 80 -11.92 -18.44 -2.59
C LEU A 80 -13.08 -17.66 -1.99
N LEU A 81 -12.83 -16.53 -1.32
CA LEU A 81 -13.87 -15.66 -0.81
C LEU A 81 -14.80 -15.18 -1.92
N THR A 82 -14.24 -14.70 -3.05
CA THR A 82 -15.07 -14.22 -4.17
C THR A 82 -15.88 -15.33 -4.85
N ILE A 83 -15.37 -16.55 -4.86
CA ILE A 83 -16.09 -17.73 -5.33
C ILE A 83 -17.26 -18.08 -4.39
N ILE A 84 -17.03 -18.07 -3.07
CA ILE A 84 -18.11 -18.28 -2.08
C ILE A 84 -19.21 -17.24 -2.28
N VAL A 85 -18.84 -15.96 -2.37
CA VAL A 85 -19.79 -14.87 -2.62
C VAL A 85 -20.58 -15.10 -3.91
N LYS A 86 -19.92 -15.46 -5.01
CA LYS A 86 -20.59 -15.78 -6.29
C LYS A 86 -21.65 -16.87 -6.12
N PHE A 87 -21.35 -17.94 -5.42
CA PHE A 87 -22.33 -19.03 -5.20
C PHE A 87 -23.50 -18.62 -4.30
N VAL A 88 -23.26 -17.77 -3.30
CA VAL A 88 -24.30 -17.31 -2.37
C VAL A 88 -25.20 -16.25 -3.02
N THR A 89 -24.60 -15.31 -3.77
CA THR A 89 -25.33 -14.16 -4.34
C THR A 89 -25.83 -14.40 -5.76
N ASP A 90 -25.35 -15.46 -6.45
CA ASP A 90 -25.56 -15.73 -7.88
C ASP A 90 -25.02 -14.59 -8.80
N ASP A 91 -24.12 -13.73 -8.24
CA ASP A 91 -23.48 -12.62 -8.96
C ASP A 91 -21.96 -12.86 -9.11
N SER A 92 -21.51 -12.90 -10.36
CA SER A 92 -20.10 -13.11 -10.70
C SER A 92 -19.27 -11.82 -10.71
N SER A 93 -19.90 -10.65 -10.54
CA SER A 93 -19.24 -9.35 -10.70
C SER A 93 -18.06 -9.15 -9.74
N PHE A 94 -18.21 -9.58 -8.48
CA PHE A 94 -17.17 -9.49 -7.47
C PHE A 94 -15.97 -10.40 -7.79
N PHE A 95 -16.21 -11.60 -8.28
CA PHE A 95 -15.17 -12.52 -8.74
C PHE A 95 -14.42 -11.97 -9.97
N GLN A 96 -15.15 -11.48 -10.96
CA GLN A 96 -14.59 -10.89 -12.19
C GLN A 96 -13.73 -9.68 -11.88
N LEU A 97 -14.17 -8.82 -10.95
CA LEU A 97 -13.44 -7.66 -10.47
C LEU A 97 -12.06 -8.04 -9.92
N PHE A 98 -11.99 -9.04 -9.04
CA PHE A 98 -10.71 -9.43 -8.43
C PHE A 98 -9.73 -10.09 -9.40
N ILE A 99 -10.21 -10.81 -10.43
CA ILE A 99 -9.35 -11.28 -11.52
C ILE A 99 -8.68 -10.09 -12.23
N LEU A 100 -9.44 -9.03 -12.54
CA LEU A 100 -8.91 -7.85 -13.20
C LEU A 100 -7.95 -7.05 -12.29
N ILE A 101 -8.24 -6.96 -10.99
CA ILE A 101 -7.34 -6.35 -10.00
C ILE A 101 -6.00 -7.10 -9.96
N ILE A 102 -6.01 -8.42 -9.86
CA ILE A 102 -4.78 -9.23 -9.85
C ILE A 102 -4.02 -9.07 -11.16
N GLY A 103 -4.73 -9.11 -12.30
CA GLY A 103 -4.13 -8.95 -13.62
C GLY A 103 -3.55 -7.57 -13.90
N SER A 104 -4.00 -6.52 -13.21
CA SER A 104 -3.49 -5.16 -13.37
C SER A 104 -2.13 -4.91 -12.70
N TYR A 105 -1.68 -5.85 -11.85
CA TYR A 105 -0.40 -5.71 -11.17
C TYR A 105 0.76 -5.61 -12.18
N ASP A 106 1.73 -4.75 -11.86
CA ASP A 106 2.90 -4.45 -12.71
C ASP A 106 2.57 -3.76 -14.05
N ILE A 107 1.35 -3.22 -14.19
CA ILE A 107 0.93 -2.40 -15.33
C ILE A 107 0.91 -0.93 -14.88
N GLU A 108 1.43 -0.05 -15.71
CA GLU A 108 1.45 1.39 -15.41
C GLU A 108 0.02 1.95 -15.29
N PHE A 109 -0.39 2.30 -14.08
CA PHE A 109 -1.76 2.73 -13.78
C PHE A 109 -2.21 3.94 -14.62
N LYS A 110 -1.28 4.87 -14.90
CA LYS A 110 -1.58 6.05 -15.75
C LYS A 110 -1.97 5.67 -17.18
N LYS A 111 -1.38 4.59 -17.71
CA LYS A 111 -1.79 4.04 -19.03
C LYS A 111 -3.18 3.44 -18.97
N ILE A 112 -3.50 2.69 -17.90
CA ILE A 112 -4.85 2.14 -17.71
C ILE A 112 -5.88 3.26 -17.71
N VAL A 113 -5.67 4.30 -16.90
CA VAL A 113 -6.57 5.45 -16.81
C VAL A 113 -6.74 6.14 -18.16
N LYS A 114 -5.64 6.34 -18.91
CA LYS A 114 -5.69 6.98 -20.24
C LYS A 114 -6.56 6.18 -21.23
N TRP A 115 -6.32 4.88 -21.34
CA TRP A 115 -7.07 4.04 -22.28
C TRP A 115 -8.53 3.86 -21.87
N THR A 116 -8.81 3.79 -20.58
CA THR A 116 -10.18 3.79 -20.05
C THR A 116 -10.90 5.07 -20.46
N LEU A 117 -10.31 6.24 -20.20
CA LEU A 117 -10.91 7.52 -20.54
C LEU A 117 -11.22 7.63 -22.05
N ILE A 118 -10.23 7.31 -22.91
CA ILE A 118 -10.41 7.40 -24.36
C ILE A 118 -11.51 6.46 -24.83
N SER A 119 -11.47 5.19 -24.44
CA SER A 119 -12.43 4.18 -24.91
C SER A 119 -13.85 4.47 -24.44
N GLU A 120 -14.03 4.91 -23.19
CA GLU A 120 -15.36 5.19 -22.66
C GLU A 120 -15.94 6.51 -23.18
N ILE A 121 -15.12 7.55 -23.47
CA ILE A 121 -15.61 8.74 -24.17
C ILE A 121 -16.10 8.37 -25.57
N ILE A 122 -15.34 7.56 -26.32
CA ILE A 122 -15.76 7.10 -27.65
C ILE A 122 -17.08 6.34 -27.55
N LEU A 123 -17.18 5.39 -26.60
CA LEU A 123 -18.42 4.63 -26.42
C LEU A 123 -19.59 5.53 -26.00
N PHE A 124 -19.37 6.49 -25.09
CA PHE A 124 -20.38 7.45 -24.67
C PHE A 124 -20.92 8.26 -25.87
N LEU A 125 -20.02 8.77 -26.71
CA LEU A 125 -20.39 9.49 -27.92
C LEU A 125 -21.17 8.61 -28.92
N ILE A 126 -20.76 7.34 -29.11
CA ILE A 126 -21.49 6.40 -29.96
C ILE A 126 -22.92 6.19 -29.43
N ILE A 127 -23.10 6.00 -28.12
CA ILE A 127 -24.43 5.81 -27.51
C ILE A 127 -25.29 7.06 -27.69
N VAL A 128 -24.75 8.26 -27.43
CA VAL A 128 -25.50 9.51 -27.59
C VAL A 128 -25.85 9.76 -29.06
N CYS A 129 -24.91 9.53 -29.99
CA CYS A 129 -25.16 9.66 -31.44
C CYS A 129 -26.25 8.67 -31.91
N ALA A 130 -26.17 7.40 -31.47
CA ALA A 130 -27.17 6.39 -31.78
C ALA A 130 -28.58 6.79 -31.25
N CYS A 131 -28.63 7.45 -30.10
CA CYS A 131 -29.85 7.99 -29.53
C CYS A 131 -30.41 9.16 -30.36
N ILE A 132 -29.55 10.10 -30.79
CA ILE A 132 -29.94 11.22 -31.65
C ILE A 132 -30.45 10.72 -33.01
N LEU A 133 -29.79 9.70 -33.57
CA LEU A 133 -30.20 9.04 -34.81
C LEU A 133 -31.42 8.14 -34.66
N LYS A 134 -32.01 8.04 -33.46
CA LYS A 134 -33.15 7.19 -33.14
C LYS A 134 -32.90 5.69 -33.33
N ILE A 135 -31.64 5.24 -33.36
CA ILE A 135 -31.28 3.81 -33.42
C ILE A 135 -31.57 3.15 -32.08
N ILE A 136 -31.36 3.87 -30.97
CA ILE A 136 -31.73 3.45 -29.63
C ILE A 136 -32.65 4.48 -28.97
N PRO A 137 -33.53 4.05 -28.06
CA PRO A 137 -34.54 4.94 -27.48
C PRO A 137 -33.93 5.93 -26.49
N ASN A 138 -34.52 7.13 -26.44
CA ASN A 138 -34.27 8.11 -25.39
C ASN A 138 -35.38 8.00 -24.36
N TYR A 139 -35.13 7.32 -23.26
CA TYR A 139 -36.11 7.19 -22.19
C TYR A 139 -36.28 8.49 -21.42
N VAL A 140 -37.52 8.84 -21.12
CA VAL A 140 -37.85 10.07 -20.40
C VAL A 140 -38.45 9.68 -19.04
N TYR A 141 -37.85 10.21 -17.98
CA TYR A 141 -38.30 10.01 -16.62
C TYR A 141 -38.78 11.34 -16.03
N SER A 142 -39.58 11.28 -14.96
CA SER A 142 -39.94 12.41 -14.14
C SER A 142 -39.77 12.07 -12.66
N ARG A 143 -39.51 13.06 -11.82
CA ARG A 143 -39.58 12.89 -10.36
C ARG A 143 -41.01 12.99 -9.88
N LYS A 144 -41.36 12.29 -8.83
CA LYS A 144 -42.66 12.42 -8.17
C LYS A 144 -42.89 13.89 -7.79
N GLY A 145 -44.01 14.47 -8.25
CA GLY A 145 -44.36 15.87 -8.02
C GLY A 145 -43.59 16.92 -8.85
N SER A 146 -42.84 16.52 -9.88
CA SER A 146 -42.13 17.44 -10.77
C SER A 146 -42.53 17.27 -12.23
N THR A 147 -42.66 18.38 -12.96
CA THR A 147 -42.92 18.43 -14.41
C THR A 147 -41.68 18.36 -15.25
N ILE A 148 -40.47 18.40 -14.62
CA ILE A 148 -39.18 18.41 -15.30
C ILE A 148 -38.95 17.04 -15.96
N LYS A 149 -38.77 17.04 -17.28
CA LYS A 149 -38.38 15.84 -18.04
C LYS A 149 -36.90 15.57 -17.93
N ARG A 150 -36.54 14.31 -17.65
CA ARG A 150 -35.19 13.84 -17.45
C ARG A 150 -34.85 12.84 -18.57
N TYR A 151 -34.01 13.23 -19.50
CA TYR A 151 -33.63 12.45 -20.67
C TYR A 151 -32.50 11.47 -20.32
N SER A 152 -32.59 10.25 -20.81
CA SER A 152 -31.57 9.21 -20.59
C SER A 152 -30.44 9.22 -21.61
N LEU A 153 -30.59 9.93 -22.73
CA LEU A 153 -29.60 10.07 -23.80
C LEU A 153 -29.07 8.74 -24.35
N GLY A 154 -29.98 7.75 -24.51
CA GLY A 154 -29.63 6.41 -25.00
C GLY A 154 -29.25 5.42 -23.92
N PHE A 155 -29.13 5.86 -22.65
CA PHE A 155 -28.92 4.97 -21.52
C PHE A 155 -30.24 4.47 -20.94
N LYS A 156 -30.19 3.43 -20.10
CA LYS A 156 -31.38 2.92 -19.39
C LYS A 156 -31.88 3.89 -18.32
N TYR A 157 -30.99 4.67 -17.72
CA TYR A 157 -31.31 5.59 -16.61
C TYR A 157 -30.82 6.99 -16.90
N SER A 158 -31.63 8.00 -16.57
CA SER A 158 -31.28 9.41 -16.73
C SER A 158 -30.09 9.87 -15.85
N THR A 159 -29.72 9.11 -14.83
CA THR A 159 -28.53 9.39 -13.99
C THR A 159 -27.23 8.94 -14.64
N SER A 160 -27.26 7.97 -15.57
CA SER A 160 -26.07 7.38 -16.17
C SER A 160 -25.15 8.40 -16.88
N PRO A 161 -25.65 9.31 -17.75
CA PRO A 161 -24.79 10.31 -18.40
C PRO A 161 -24.01 11.18 -17.41
N SER A 162 -24.66 11.60 -16.33
CA SER A 162 -24.03 12.45 -15.31
C SER A 162 -22.94 11.71 -14.51
N ILE A 163 -23.12 10.40 -14.22
CA ILE A 163 -22.11 9.57 -13.59
C ILE A 163 -20.89 9.44 -14.52
N PHE A 164 -21.09 9.28 -15.85
CA PHE A 164 -19.99 9.23 -16.80
C PHE A 164 -19.23 10.56 -16.88
N ILE A 165 -19.90 11.71 -16.86
CA ILE A 165 -19.23 13.03 -16.84
C ILE A 165 -18.39 13.19 -15.57
N PHE A 166 -18.92 12.81 -14.40
CA PHE A 166 -18.14 12.79 -13.15
C PHE A 166 -16.89 11.92 -13.30
N TYR A 167 -17.03 10.72 -13.83
CA TYR A 167 -15.95 9.77 -14.00
C TYR A 167 -14.90 10.27 -15.01
N PHE A 168 -15.33 10.78 -16.18
CA PHE A 168 -14.41 11.36 -17.19
C PHE A 168 -13.65 12.54 -16.63
N THR A 169 -14.32 13.42 -15.88
CA THR A 169 -13.67 14.53 -15.19
C THR A 169 -12.61 14.04 -14.22
N MET A 170 -12.93 13.00 -13.44
CA MET A 170 -12.00 12.40 -12.50
C MET A 170 -10.76 11.81 -13.20
N LEU A 171 -10.95 11.03 -14.25
CA LEU A 171 -9.85 10.44 -15.02
C LEU A 171 -9.00 11.51 -15.74
N TYR A 172 -9.65 12.54 -16.31
CA TYR A 172 -8.94 13.64 -16.96
C TYR A 172 -8.07 14.42 -15.98
N ILE A 173 -8.63 14.82 -14.83
CA ILE A 173 -7.90 15.54 -13.79
C ILE A 173 -6.70 14.70 -13.30
N TYR A 174 -6.88 13.39 -13.12
CA TYR A 174 -5.79 12.47 -12.73
C TYR A 174 -4.66 12.46 -13.76
N LEU A 175 -4.99 12.40 -15.06
CA LEU A 175 -3.99 12.39 -16.15
C LEU A 175 -3.23 13.71 -16.29
N ARG A 176 -3.89 14.84 -16.03
CA ARG A 176 -3.28 16.18 -16.04
C ARG A 176 -2.36 16.40 -14.83
N ASP A 177 -2.65 15.70 -13.73
CA ASP A 177 -1.89 15.84 -12.49
C ASP A 177 -1.84 17.32 -12.03
N LYS A 178 -0.76 17.73 -11.40
CA LYS A 178 -0.52 19.13 -10.95
C LYS A 178 -0.40 20.17 -12.09
N LYS A 179 -0.54 19.74 -13.34
CA LYS A 179 -0.39 20.58 -14.54
C LYS A 179 -1.72 21.10 -15.09
N ILE A 180 -2.86 20.84 -14.43
CA ILE A 180 -4.16 21.32 -14.88
C ILE A 180 -4.25 22.85 -14.78
N LYS A 181 -4.70 23.50 -15.86
CA LYS A 181 -4.83 24.96 -15.94
C LYS A 181 -6.24 25.41 -15.55
N LYS A 182 -6.40 26.66 -15.09
CA LYS A 182 -7.71 27.20 -14.70
C LYS A 182 -8.75 27.09 -15.83
N ILE A 183 -8.34 27.32 -17.07
CA ILE A 183 -9.24 27.21 -18.23
C ILE A 183 -9.77 25.78 -18.43
N GLU A 184 -8.99 24.76 -18.10
CA GLU A 184 -9.42 23.36 -18.24
C GLU A 184 -10.57 23.03 -17.26
N TYR A 185 -10.59 23.62 -16.06
CA TYR A 185 -11.73 23.49 -15.13
C TYR A 185 -13.00 24.07 -15.74
N ILE A 186 -12.93 25.23 -16.42
CA ILE A 186 -14.08 25.82 -17.12
C ILE A 186 -14.55 24.89 -18.24
N MET A 187 -13.61 24.35 -19.05
CA MET A 187 -13.93 23.39 -20.12
C MET A 187 -14.60 22.11 -19.59
N LEU A 188 -14.22 21.62 -18.41
CA LEU A 188 -14.86 20.46 -17.77
C LEU A 188 -16.24 20.79 -17.19
N LEU A 189 -16.47 22.05 -16.79
CA LEU A 189 -17.75 22.49 -16.23
C LEU A 189 -18.85 22.55 -17.31
N ILE A 190 -18.52 22.92 -18.55
CA ILE A 190 -19.48 23.05 -19.65
C ILE A 190 -20.27 21.75 -19.91
N PRO A 191 -19.63 20.58 -20.17
CA PRO A 191 -20.38 19.34 -20.36
C PRO A 191 -21.15 18.90 -19.09
N ASN A 192 -20.63 19.23 -17.89
CA ASN A 192 -21.33 18.95 -16.66
C ASN A 192 -22.66 19.74 -16.53
N ILE A 193 -22.63 21.03 -16.85
CA ILE A 193 -23.85 21.89 -16.89
C ILE A 193 -24.83 21.39 -17.96
N LEU A 194 -24.35 21.09 -19.17
CA LEU A 194 -25.19 20.62 -20.27
C LEU A 194 -25.90 19.30 -19.90
N ILE A 195 -25.18 18.33 -19.38
CA ILE A 195 -25.75 17.04 -18.96
C ILE A 195 -26.69 17.22 -17.77
N TYR A 196 -26.38 18.10 -16.81
CA TYR A 196 -27.29 18.43 -15.73
C TYR A 196 -28.62 19.00 -16.25
N TYR A 197 -28.57 19.95 -17.19
CA TYR A 197 -29.77 20.53 -17.81
C TYR A 197 -30.65 19.48 -18.50
N LEU A 198 -30.03 18.52 -19.22
CA LEU A 198 -30.78 17.47 -19.94
C LEU A 198 -31.29 16.36 -19.02
N THR A 199 -30.59 16.04 -17.94
CA THR A 199 -30.88 14.85 -17.13
C THR A 199 -31.44 15.14 -15.73
N ASP A 200 -31.42 16.39 -15.27
CA ASP A 200 -31.71 16.82 -13.89
C ASP A 200 -31.03 15.89 -12.85
N SER A 201 -29.81 15.45 -13.13
CA SER A 201 -29.06 14.57 -12.23
C SER A 201 -28.19 15.38 -11.26
N ARG A 202 -28.75 15.72 -10.11
CA ARG A 202 -28.12 16.58 -9.09
C ARG A 202 -26.83 15.97 -8.53
N THR A 203 -26.84 14.68 -8.22
CA THR A 203 -25.72 13.99 -7.58
C THR A 203 -24.46 14.05 -8.41
N GLY A 204 -24.51 13.62 -9.68
CA GLY A 204 -23.34 13.63 -10.57
C GLY A 204 -22.82 15.05 -10.78
N PHE A 205 -23.71 16.05 -10.93
CA PHE A 205 -23.32 17.45 -11.06
C PHE A 205 -22.52 17.95 -9.86
N PHE A 206 -23.08 17.81 -8.64
CA PHE A 206 -22.42 18.30 -7.43
C PHE A 206 -21.14 17.54 -7.10
N CYS A 207 -21.09 16.23 -7.30
CA CYS A 207 -19.86 15.44 -7.11
C CYS A 207 -18.77 15.88 -8.09
N THR A 208 -19.10 16.21 -9.35
CA THR A 208 -18.14 16.75 -10.32
C THR A 208 -17.57 18.08 -9.87
N VAL A 209 -18.44 19.02 -9.47
CA VAL A 209 -18.01 20.34 -8.98
C VAL A 209 -17.13 20.20 -7.73
N LEU A 210 -17.53 19.35 -6.79
CA LEU A 210 -16.76 19.11 -5.57
C LEU A 210 -15.37 18.53 -5.88
N LEU A 211 -15.29 17.56 -6.80
CA LEU A 211 -14.00 16.98 -7.23
C LEU A 211 -13.10 18.06 -7.84
N MET A 212 -13.66 18.94 -8.70
CA MET A 212 -12.93 20.05 -9.29
C MET A 212 -12.41 21.03 -8.22
N LEU A 213 -13.22 21.34 -7.22
CA LEU A 213 -12.83 22.17 -6.07
C LEU A 213 -11.71 21.53 -5.24
N LEU A 214 -11.81 20.24 -4.91
CA LEU A 214 -10.76 19.52 -4.18
C LEU A 214 -9.44 19.53 -4.97
N SER A 215 -9.50 19.30 -6.29
CA SER A 215 -8.33 19.36 -7.16
C SER A 215 -7.75 20.78 -7.23
N PHE A 216 -8.58 21.82 -7.31
CA PHE A 216 -8.14 23.21 -7.31
C PHE A 216 -7.45 23.59 -6.00
N ILE A 217 -8.03 23.24 -4.85
CA ILE A 217 -7.47 23.49 -3.51
C ILE A 217 -6.10 22.79 -3.36
N TYR A 218 -5.97 21.54 -3.82
CA TYR A 218 -4.70 20.83 -3.80
C TYR A 218 -3.62 21.56 -4.62
N ASN A 219 -3.99 22.08 -5.78
CA ASN A 219 -3.07 22.79 -6.67
C ASN A 219 -2.60 24.17 -6.14
N LEU A 220 -3.17 24.68 -5.05
CA LEU A 220 -2.66 25.85 -4.32
C LEU A 220 -1.32 25.57 -3.61
N LYS A 221 -0.81 24.33 -3.65
CA LYS A 221 0.51 23.89 -3.14
C LYS A 221 0.72 24.12 -1.64
N ASN A 222 -0.33 24.04 -0.84
CA ASN A 222 -0.22 24.10 0.61
C ASN A 222 0.05 22.69 1.18
N GLU A 223 1.27 22.44 1.65
CA GLU A 223 1.68 21.12 2.18
C GLU A 223 0.81 20.65 3.36
N LYS A 224 0.38 21.57 4.24
CA LYS A 224 -0.49 21.21 5.37
C LYS A 224 -1.83 20.66 4.87
N ILE A 225 -2.42 21.31 3.85
CA ILE A 225 -3.69 20.86 3.26
C ILE A 225 -3.51 19.51 2.55
N ASN A 226 -2.42 19.33 1.82
CA ASN A 226 -2.13 18.08 1.12
C ASN A 226 -1.96 16.90 2.10
N ASN A 227 -1.27 17.13 3.21
CA ASN A 227 -1.15 16.13 4.28
C ASN A 227 -2.50 15.77 4.91
N ILE A 228 -3.41 16.76 5.07
CA ILE A 228 -4.79 16.52 5.53
C ILE A 228 -5.54 15.63 4.52
N PHE A 229 -5.43 15.87 3.22
CA PHE A 229 -6.09 15.03 2.20
C PHE A 229 -5.59 13.59 2.24
N VAL A 230 -4.28 13.38 2.40
CA VAL A 230 -3.71 12.02 2.54
C VAL A 230 -4.20 11.35 3.83
N PHE A 231 -4.26 12.09 4.93
CA PHE A 231 -4.81 11.57 6.18
C PHE A 231 -6.29 11.19 6.05
N LEU A 232 -7.10 12.09 5.51
CA LEU A 232 -8.54 11.85 5.31
C LEU A 232 -8.77 10.66 4.38
N SER A 233 -8.01 10.51 3.28
CA SER A 233 -8.17 9.42 2.32
C SER A 233 -8.03 8.03 2.96
N LYS A 234 -7.30 7.92 4.08
CA LYS A 234 -7.15 6.67 4.82
C LYS A 234 -8.43 6.26 5.58
N TYR A 235 -9.18 7.23 6.11
CA TYR A 235 -10.29 6.96 7.02
C TYR A 235 -11.67 7.27 6.42
N ILE A 236 -11.74 7.98 5.30
CA ILE A 236 -12.99 8.50 4.73
C ILE A 236 -13.98 7.38 4.38
N PHE A 237 -13.52 6.23 3.90
CA PHE A 237 -14.39 5.10 3.57
C PHE A 237 -15.03 4.48 4.82
N TYR A 238 -14.26 4.37 5.92
CA TYR A 238 -14.81 3.94 7.21
C TYR A 238 -15.80 4.95 7.76
N PHE A 239 -15.47 6.24 7.64
CA PHE A 239 -16.37 7.32 8.08
C PHE A 239 -17.73 7.23 7.39
N PHE A 240 -17.77 7.19 6.05
CA PHE A 240 -19.04 7.09 5.33
C PHE A 240 -19.74 5.75 5.52
N ALA A 241 -19.02 4.66 5.71
CA ALA A 241 -19.61 3.38 6.06
C ALA A 241 -20.32 3.45 7.42
N VAL A 242 -19.68 4.02 8.44
CA VAL A 242 -20.26 4.20 9.78
C VAL A 242 -21.45 5.16 9.71
N VAL A 243 -21.33 6.30 9.01
CA VAL A 243 -22.44 7.26 8.83
C VAL A 243 -23.62 6.59 8.14
N SER A 244 -23.39 5.77 7.10
CA SER A 244 -24.46 5.05 6.40
C SER A 244 -25.21 4.09 7.33
N ILE A 245 -24.48 3.34 8.16
CA ILE A 245 -25.05 2.40 9.12
C ILE A 245 -25.82 3.17 10.22
N ILE A 246 -25.24 4.24 10.77
CA ILE A 246 -25.91 5.05 11.80
C ILE A 246 -27.20 5.65 11.25
N LEU A 247 -27.20 6.25 10.06
CA LEU A 247 -28.41 6.82 9.44
C LEU A 247 -29.48 5.75 9.25
N MET A 248 -29.10 4.54 8.87
CA MET A 248 -30.02 3.43 8.69
C MET A 248 -30.62 2.98 10.02
N VAL A 249 -29.82 2.85 11.08
CA VAL A 249 -30.27 2.51 12.43
C VAL A 249 -31.20 3.59 12.99
N LEU A 250 -30.84 4.86 12.85
CA LEU A 250 -31.69 5.98 13.31
C LEU A 250 -33.00 6.05 12.53
N TYR A 251 -33.01 5.77 11.23
CA TYR A 251 -34.21 5.70 10.42
C TYR A 251 -35.12 4.58 10.91
N HIS A 252 -34.58 3.39 11.17
CA HIS A 252 -35.34 2.24 11.67
C HIS A 252 -36.08 2.54 13.01
N PHE A 253 -35.38 3.15 13.98
CA PHE A 253 -35.95 3.44 15.31
C PHE A 253 -36.76 4.73 15.39
N SER A 254 -36.70 5.64 14.42
CA SER A 254 -37.28 6.96 14.47
C SER A 254 -37.76 7.47 13.12
N THR A 255 -38.44 6.60 12.35
CA THR A 255 -38.86 6.86 10.97
C THR A 255 -39.55 8.21 10.80
N GLU A 256 -40.46 8.58 11.70
CA GLU A 256 -41.20 9.85 11.61
C GLU A 256 -40.29 11.09 11.61
N LYS A 257 -39.22 11.09 12.43
CA LYS A 257 -38.25 12.20 12.50
C LYS A 257 -37.40 12.30 11.24
N PHE A 258 -37.22 11.19 10.54
CA PHE A 258 -36.37 11.08 9.35
C PHE A 258 -37.13 11.10 8.02
N ILE A 259 -38.47 11.27 8.02
CA ILE A 259 -39.29 11.35 6.80
C ILE A 259 -38.78 12.46 5.87
N LYS A 260 -38.57 13.67 6.38
CA LYS A 260 -38.05 14.79 5.58
C LYS A 260 -36.66 14.50 4.98
N LEU A 261 -35.77 13.85 5.75
CA LEU A 261 -34.45 13.44 5.26
C LEU A 261 -34.59 12.38 4.19
N ASN A 262 -35.45 11.40 4.37
CA ASN A 262 -35.71 10.35 3.37
C ASN A 262 -36.24 10.95 2.06
N ASP A 263 -37.14 11.97 2.13
CA ASP A 263 -37.62 12.67 0.94
C ASP A 263 -36.48 13.43 0.22
N ILE A 264 -35.61 14.12 0.96
CA ILE A 264 -34.42 14.78 0.42
C ILE A 264 -33.52 13.74 -0.27
N LEU A 265 -33.35 12.56 0.32
CA LEU A 265 -32.58 11.44 -0.22
C LEU A 265 -33.38 10.61 -1.24
N SER A 266 -34.52 11.09 -1.69
CA SER A 266 -35.36 10.44 -2.72
C SER A 266 -35.79 9.01 -2.37
N GLY A 267 -36.14 8.77 -1.11
CA GLY A 267 -36.63 7.47 -0.62
C GLY A 267 -35.58 6.41 -0.33
N ARG A 268 -34.31 6.76 -0.40
CA ARG A 268 -33.19 5.78 -0.30
C ARG A 268 -33.10 5.08 1.07
N LEU A 269 -33.47 5.76 2.16
CA LEU A 269 -33.48 5.13 3.49
C LEU A 269 -34.53 4.05 3.57
N GLN A 270 -35.73 4.33 3.07
CA GLN A 270 -36.86 3.38 3.02
C GLN A 270 -36.52 2.15 2.19
N LEU A 271 -35.94 2.35 1.00
CA LEU A 271 -35.54 1.25 0.12
C LEU A 271 -34.49 0.34 0.76
N THR A 272 -33.56 0.92 1.48
CA THR A 272 -32.53 0.15 2.20
C THR A 272 -33.13 -0.60 3.38
N GLU A 273 -34.03 0.01 4.13
CA GLU A 273 -34.75 -0.65 5.23
C GLU A 273 -35.57 -1.84 4.73
N ASN A 274 -36.31 -1.66 3.65
CA ASN A 274 -37.06 -2.75 3.02
C ASN A 274 -36.14 -3.92 2.64
N ALA A 275 -34.96 -3.61 2.05
CA ALA A 275 -33.99 -4.63 1.71
C ALA A 275 -33.38 -5.35 2.93
N ILE A 276 -33.13 -4.62 4.02
CA ILE A 276 -32.66 -5.25 5.28
C ILE A 276 -33.72 -6.15 5.88
N ASN A 277 -34.99 -5.71 5.89
CA ASN A 277 -36.09 -6.49 6.43
C ASN A 277 -36.38 -7.76 5.60
N GLU A 278 -36.19 -7.68 4.27
CA GLU A 278 -36.44 -8.81 3.36
C GLU A 278 -35.27 -9.81 3.34
N TYR A 279 -34.03 -9.33 3.19
CA TYR A 279 -32.84 -10.17 2.96
C TYR A 279 -31.96 -10.37 4.18
N GLY A 280 -31.97 -9.42 5.11
CA GLY A 280 -31.09 -9.38 6.28
C GLY A 280 -29.62 -9.08 5.92
N ILE A 281 -28.78 -9.00 6.95
CA ILE A 281 -27.33 -8.84 6.81
C ILE A 281 -26.66 -10.18 7.07
N LYS A 282 -25.97 -10.75 6.06
CA LYS A 282 -25.32 -12.07 6.12
C LYS A 282 -23.81 -11.98 5.90
N PRO A 283 -23.03 -12.99 6.33
CA PRO A 283 -21.57 -12.96 6.17
C PRO A 283 -21.08 -12.85 4.73
N PHE A 284 -21.74 -13.54 3.77
CA PHE A 284 -21.33 -13.64 2.37
C PHE A 284 -22.38 -13.08 1.40
N GLY A 285 -23.38 -12.34 1.91
CA GLY A 285 -24.38 -11.64 1.12
C GLY A 285 -25.66 -12.41 0.84
N ASN A 286 -26.45 -11.88 -0.11
CA ASN A 286 -27.78 -12.33 -0.47
C ASN A 286 -27.97 -12.40 -1.98
N LYS A 287 -28.74 -13.36 -2.44
CA LYS A 287 -29.28 -13.38 -3.80
C LYS A 287 -30.45 -12.41 -3.89
N ILE A 288 -30.32 -11.34 -4.68
CA ILE A 288 -31.32 -10.27 -4.80
C ILE A 288 -31.76 -10.19 -6.26
N GLU A 289 -33.07 -10.25 -6.49
CA GLU A 289 -33.66 -9.99 -7.81
C GLU A 289 -33.93 -8.48 -7.92
N TRP A 290 -33.10 -7.80 -8.70
CA TRP A 290 -33.21 -6.37 -8.86
C TRP A 290 -34.34 -5.93 -9.75
N VAL A 291 -35.13 -4.98 -9.26
CA VAL A 291 -36.18 -4.27 -10.01
C VAL A 291 -35.86 -2.79 -10.02
N GLY A 292 -35.36 -2.29 -11.15
CA GLY A 292 -35.03 -0.88 -11.35
C GLY A 292 -36.19 -0.09 -11.98
N LEU A 293 -36.08 1.25 -11.97
CA LEU A 293 -37.06 2.12 -12.63
C LEU A 293 -37.23 1.81 -14.14
N TYR A 294 -36.19 1.32 -14.78
CA TYR A 294 -36.25 0.86 -16.17
C TYR A 294 -37.19 -0.36 -16.30
N ASP A 295 -37.12 -1.32 -15.39
CA ASP A 295 -37.91 -2.53 -15.40
C ASP A 295 -39.39 -2.23 -15.17
N VAL A 296 -39.69 -1.26 -14.29
CA VAL A 296 -41.05 -0.81 -13.98
C VAL A 296 -41.66 -0.02 -15.15
N ASN A 297 -40.90 0.93 -15.73
CA ASN A 297 -41.49 1.91 -16.67
C ASN A 297 -41.40 1.49 -18.13
N VAL A 298 -40.49 0.58 -18.50
CA VAL A 298 -40.12 0.36 -19.90
C VAL A 298 -40.12 -1.12 -20.31
N SER A 299 -39.74 -2.05 -19.42
CA SER A 299 -39.42 -3.42 -19.86
C SER A 299 -40.66 -4.34 -20.13
N ASN A 300 -41.86 -3.86 -19.98
CA ASN A 300 -43.11 -4.64 -20.12
C ASN A 300 -43.10 -5.99 -19.36
N LYS A 301 -42.31 -6.11 -18.30
CA LYS A 301 -42.22 -7.34 -17.48
C LYS A 301 -43.33 -7.47 -16.43
N GLY A 302 -44.33 -6.60 -16.48
CA GLY A 302 -45.44 -6.60 -15.53
C GLY A 302 -45.05 -6.23 -14.10
N LYS A 303 -43.85 -5.65 -13.91
CA LYS A 303 -43.36 -5.21 -12.59
C LYS A 303 -44.02 -3.92 -12.16
N ASN A 304 -44.45 -3.86 -10.90
CA ASN A 304 -45.06 -2.68 -10.30
C ASN A 304 -44.02 -1.80 -9.61
N ILE A 305 -44.32 -0.52 -9.42
CA ILE A 305 -43.45 0.45 -8.73
C ILE A 305 -43.18 0.03 -7.27
N SER A 306 -44.10 -0.69 -6.66
CA SER A 306 -43.94 -1.24 -5.30
C SER A 306 -42.85 -2.32 -5.23
N GLU A 307 -42.43 -2.92 -6.35
CA GLU A 307 -41.37 -3.91 -6.44
C GLU A 307 -39.98 -3.27 -6.62
N PHE A 308 -39.87 -1.94 -6.76
CA PHE A 308 -38.61 -1.23 -6.90
C PHE A 308 -37.74 -1.39 -5.64
N ASN A 309 -36.55 -1.99 -5.78
CA ASN A 309 -35.71 -2.39 -4.66
C ASN A 309 -34.23 -2.00 -4.77
N MET A 310 -33.90 -0.99 -5.61
CA MET A 310 -32.50 -0.61 -5.83
C MET A 310 -31.89 0.08 -4.59
N ILE A 311 -30.72 -0.36 -4.19
CA ILE A 311 -29.91 0.23 -3.10
C ILE A 311 -28.81 1.09 -3.70
N ASP A 312 -28.97 2.41 -3.64
CA ASP A 312 -28.03 3.36 -4.27
C ASP A 312 -26.78 3.63 -3.41
N ASN A 313 -26.91 3.63 -2.07
CA ASN A 313 -25.73 3.81 -1.20
C ASN A 313 -24.78 2.63 -1.34
N SER A 314 -23.55 2.87 -1.83
CA SER A 314 -22.56 1.82 -2.08
C SER A 314 -22.17 1.03 -0.82
N TYR A 315 -22.12 1.68 0.34
CA TYR A 315 -21.70 1.03 1.58
C TYR A 315 -22.75 0.02 2.05
N LEU A 316 -24.03 0.43 2.02
CA LEU A 316 -25.15 -0.45 2.37
C LEU A 316 -25.40 -1.50 1.30
N ASN A 317 -25.25 -1.14 0.02
CA ASN A 317 -25.30 -2.09 -1.09
C ASN A 317 -24.26 -3.19 -0.93
N LEU A 318 -22.98 -2.83 -0.66
CA LEU A 318 -21.92 -3.79 -0.44
C LEU A 318 -22.20 -4.70 0.77
N LEU A 319 -22.72 -4.14 1.86
CA LEU A 319 -23.03 -4.86 3.09
C LEU A 319 -24.16 -5.86 2.91
N ILE A 320 -25.24 -5.47 2.22
CA ILE A 320 -26.45 -6.30 2.06
C ILE A 320 -26.25 -7.32 0.94
N VAL A 321 -25.74 -6.88 -0.22
CA VAL A 321 -25.61 -7.73 -1.42
C VAL A 321 -24.47 -8.74 -1.27
N TYR A 322 -23.28 -8.27 -0.89
CA TYR A 322 -22.06 -9.09 -0.85
C TYR A 322 -21.72 -9.60 0.54
N GLY A 323 -22.26 -8.98 1.59
CA GLY A 323 -22.13 -9.42 2.98
C GLY A 323 -21.02 -8.75 3.77
N VAL A 324 -20.98 -9.08 5.08
CA VAL A 324 -20.10 -8.45 6.06
C VAL A 324 -18.62 -8.65 5.74
N ILE A 325 -18.22 -9.86 5.32
CA ILE A 325 -16.81 -10.19 5.08
C ILE A 325 -16.25 -9.46 3.87
N PRO A 326 -16.89 -9.47 2.68
CA PRO A 326 -16.50 -8.61 1.55
C PRO A 326 -16.54 -7.12 1.86
N PHE A 327 -17.52 -6.66 2.64
CA PHE A 327 -17.62 -5.27 3.07
C PHE A 327 -16.38 -4.82 3.84
N ILE A 328 -15.97 -5.57 4.87
CA ILE A 328 -14.76 -5.28 5.65
C ILE A 328 -13.51 -5.34 4.76
N LEU A 329 -13.39 -6.34 3.88
CA LEU A 329 -12.28 -6.48 2.94
C LEU A 329 -12.15 -5.26 2.03
N VAL A 330 -13.23 -4.81 1.41
CA VAL A 330 -13.20 -3.67 0.47
C VAL A 330 -12.83 -2.37 1.19
N LEU A 331 -13.38 -2.10 2.37
CA LEU A 331 -13.01 -0.93 3.18
C LEU A 331 -11.52 -0.97 3.57
N PHE A 332 -11.04 -2.13 3.98
CA PHE A 332 -9.62 -2.34 4.31
C PHE A 332 -8.71 -2.08 3.10
N LEU A 333 -9.07 -2.56 1.91
CA LEU A 333 -8.30 -2.35 0.68
C LEU A 333 -8.26 -0.86 0.30
N TYR A 334 -9.37 -0.14 0.37
CA TYR A 334 -9.40 1.31 0.14
C TYR A 334 -8.51 2.08 1.13
N SER A 335 -8.60 1.76 2.43
CA SER A 335 -7.74 2.38 3.44
C SER A 335 -6.26 2.13 3.18
N ASN A 336 -5.90 0.95 2.69
CA ASN A 336 -4.51 0.61 2.39
C ASN A 336 -3.94 1.30 1.14
N ILE A 337 -4.77 1.80 0.22
CA ILE A 337 -4.28 2.66 -0.87
C ILE A 337 -3.57 3.92 -0.32
N ALA A 338 -3.99 4.45 0.84
CA ALA A 338 -3.29 5.57 1.47
C ALA A 338 -1.81 5.27 1.79
N ASN A 339 -1.48 4.02 2.10
CA ASN A 339 -0.09 3.59 2.28
C ASN A 339 0.68 3.56 0.95
N TYR A 340 0.02 3.09 -0.12
CA TYR A 340 0.58 3.15 -1.47
C TYR A 340 0.84 4.60 -1.91
N ILE A 341 -0.07 5.54 -1.60
CA ILE A 341 0.09 6.98 -1.87
C ILE A 341 1.37 7.52 -1.21
N LYS A 342 1.58 7.21 0.07
CA LYS A 342 2.79 7.62 0.81
C LYS A 342 4.06 7.04 0.21
N LYS A 343 4.05 5.76 -0.14
CA LYS A 343 5.20 5.07 -0.74
C LYS A 343 5.60 5.66 -2.09
N THR A 344 4.62 5.95 -2.94
CA THR A 344 4.85 6.49 -4.29
C THR A 344 5.00 8.00 -4.33
N LYS A 345 4.83 8.69 -3.19
CA LYS A 345 4.77 10.15 -3.08
C LYS A 345 3.73 10.79 -4.03
N ASN A 346 2.73 10.00 -4.43
CA ASN A 346 1.64 10.46 -5.30
C ASN A 346 0.43 10.93 -4.49
N GLU A 347 0.65 11.96 -3.67
CA GLU A 347 -0.37 12.50 -2.77
C GLU A 347 -1.63 13.00 -3.50
N TYR A 348 -1.48 13.38 -4.77
CA TYR A 348 -2.59 13.82 -5.62
C TYR A 348 -3.69 12.76 -5.75
N LEU A 349 -3.33 11.48 -5.64
CA LEU A 349 -4.29 10.38 -5.67
C LEU A 349 -5.31 10.43 -4.53
N SER A 350 -4.99 11.08 -3.39
CA SER A 350 -5.89 11.21 -2.25
C SER A 350 -7.20 11.93 -2.60
N ILE A 351 -7.16 12.90 -3.52
CA ILE A 351 -8.35 13.68 -3.94
C ILE A 351 -9.39 12.77 -4.60
N PHE A 352 -8.92 11.83 -5.44
CA PHE A 352 -9.81 10.92 -6.16
C PHE A 352 -10.45 9.91 -5.21
N LEU A 353 -9.71 9.44 -4.20
CA LEU A 353 -10.27 8.61 -3.14
C LEU A 353 -11.35 9.34 -2.35
N LEU A 354 -11.14 10.62 -2.02
CA LEU A 354 -12.15 11.46 -1.36
C LEU A 354 -13.38 11.62 -2.25
N GLY A 355 -13.19 11.93 -3.54
CA GLY A 355 -14.29 12.08 -4.51
C GLY A 355 -15.10 10.79 -4.66
N ILE A 356 -14.41 9.64 -4.76
CA ILE A 356 -15.05 8.32 -4.83
C ILE A 356 -15.83 8.02 -3.53
N ALA A 357 -15.25 8.25 -2.36
CA ALA A 357 -15.91 7.97 -1.09
C ALA A 357 -17.19 8.78 -0.90
N ILE A 358 -17.17 10.06 -1.28
CA ILE A 358 -18.35 10.95 -1.21
C ILE A 358 -19.42 10.52 -2.23
N ASN A 359 -19.02 10.26 -3.48
CA ASN A 359 -19.97 9.81 -4.50
C ASN A 359 -20.60 8.46 -4.11
N ALA A 360 -19.81 7.55 -3.55
CA ALA A 360 -20.24 6.24 -3.10
C ALA A 360 -21.30 6.27 -1.98
N PHE A 361 -21.40 7.36 -1.24
CA PHE A 361 -22.45 7.54 -0.25
C PHE A 361 -23.84 7.68 -0.89
N ILE A 362 -23.87 8.06 -2.17
CA ILE A 362 -25.12 8.36 -2.89
C ILE A 362 -25.35 7.38 -4.06
N ASP A 363 -24.27 6.90 -4.73
CA ASP A 363 -24.34 6.02 -5.91
C ASP A 363 -23.57 4.72 -5.70
N PRO A 364 -24.01 3.57 -6.24
CA PRO A 364 -23.38 2.25 -6.01
C PRO A 364 -22.13 2.06 -6.91
N ILE A 365 -21.06 2.82 -6.64
CA ILE A 365 -19.84 2.82 -7.48
C ILE A 365 -18.63 2.11 -6.88
N LEU A 366 -18.62 1.77 -5.56
CA LEU A 366 -17.43 1.27 -4.87
C LEU A 366 -16.80 0.03 -5.51
N ILE A 367 -17.61 -0.86 -6.07
CA ILE A 367 -17.12 -2.09 -6.71
C ILE A 367 -17.49 -2.18 -8.20
N ARG A 368 -17.90 -1.08 -8.82
CA ARG A 368 -18.28 -1.04 -10.26
C ARG A 368 -17.12 -0.46 -11.08
N LEU A 369 -16.34 -1.34 -11.70
CA LEU A 369 -15.14 -0.99 -12.45
C LEU A 369 -15.38 0.03 -13.58
N MET A 370 -16.55 -0.02 -14.23
CA MET A 370 -16.96 0.92 -15.28
C MET A 370 -17.14 2.37 -14.81
N ASN A 371 -17.12 2.63 -13.50
CA ASN A 371 -17.20 3.97 -12.92
C ASN A 371 -16.10 4.23 -11.89
N ASN A 372 -15.19 3.27 -11.69
CA ASN A 372 -14.16 3.38 -10.66
C ASN A 372 -12.94 2.49 -10.97
N VAL A 373 -12.11 2.90 -11.91
CA VAL A 373 -10.86 2.18 -12.25
C VAL A 373 -9.82 2.21 -11.12
N PHE A 374 -9.95 3.13 -10.15
CA PHE A 374 -9.01 3.24 -9.03
C PHE A 374 -9.00 2.01 -8.10
N MET A 375 -10.02 1.16 -8.17
CA MET A 375 -10.01 -0.15 -7.52
C MET A 375 -8.87 -1.07 -7.99
N LEU A 376 -8.37 -0.90 -9.19
CA LEU A 376 -7.22 -1.68 -9.67
C LEU A 376 -5.97 -1.45 -8.82
N LEU A 377 -5.89 -0.33 -8.09
CA LEU A 377 -4.83 -0.06 -7.12
C LEU A 377 -4.83 -1.01 -5.91
N PHE A 378 -5.93 -1.75 -5.68
CA PHE A 378 -5.96 -2.78 -4.64
C PHE A 378 -4.86 -3.83 -4.84
N CYS A 379 -4.45 -4.13 -6.07
CA CYS A 379 -3.35 -5.05 -6.33
C CYS A 379 -2.08 -4.69 -5.54
N TYR A 380 -1.77 -3.40 -5.39
CA TYR A 380 -0.59 -2.94 -4.65
C TYR A 380 -0.73 -3.05 -3.12
N THR A 381 -1.91 -3.38 -2.61
CA THR A 381 -2.14 -3.53 -1.16
C THR A 381 -1.89 -4.96 -0.67
N PHE A 382 -1.99 -5.97 -1.54
CA PHE A 382 -1.85 -7.37 -1.17
C PHE A 382 -0.89 -8.19 -2.04
N ILE A 383 -0.39 -7.63 -3.16
CA ILE A 383 0.61 -8.28 -4.00
C ILE A 383 2.00 -7.69 -3.71
N SER A 384 2.94 -8.55 -3.36
CA SER A 384 4.37 -8.24 -3.25
C SER A 384 5.16 -9.07 -4.27
N LYS A 385 6.13 -8.42 -4.93
CA LYS A 385 7.05 -9.12 -5.85
C LYS A 385 8.01 -9.99 -5.06
N LYS A 386 8.26 -11.19 -5.58
CA LYS A 386 9.46 -11.93 -5.25
C LYS A 386 10.63 -11.17 -5.89
N GLN A 387 11.52 -10.61 -5.09
CA GLN A 387 12.71 -9.98 -5.66
C GLN A 387 13.51 -11.02 -6.41
N ARG A 388 13.64 -10.84 -7.73
CA ARG A 388 14.61 -11.58 -8.51
C ARG A 388 15.98 -10.96 -8.26
N ARG A 389 16.90 -11.77 -7.79
CA ARG A 389 18.32 -11.46 -7.83
C ARG A 389 18.71 -11.29 -9.30
N THR A 390 18.94 -10.10 -9.76
CA THR A 390 19.63 -9.83 -11.01
C THR A 390 20.98 -9.24 -10.66
N PHE A 391 21.90 -10.10 -10.33
CA PHE A 391 23.31 -9.75 -10.37
C PHE A 391 23.77 -9.94 -11.81
N TYR A 392 23.89 -8.84 -12.55
CA TYR A 392 24.54 -8.85 -13.85
C TYR A 392 26.03 -8.52 -13.63
N GLY A 393 26.89 -9.52 -13.65
CA GLY A 393 28.34 -9.34 -13.60
C GLY A 393 29.08 -10.67 -13.60
N ASN A 394 30.28 -10.69 -14.16
CA ASN A 394 31.18 -11.82 -14.08
C ASN A 394 31.61 -12.03 -12.62
N LYS A 395 31.81 -13.29 -12.22
CA LYS A 395 32.31 -13.64 -10.87
C LYS A 395 33.66 -12.98 -10.52
N ASN A 396 34.38 -12.51 -11.50
CA ASN A 396 35.69 -11.86 -11.34
C ASN A 396 35.63 -10.37 -10.94
N ASP A 397 34.41 -9.77 -10.85
CA ASP A 397 34.25 -8.35 -10.55
C ASP A 397 33.95 -8.09 -9.05
N TYR A 398 33.94 -9.14 -8.20
CA TYR A 398 33.69 -8.97 -6.77
C TYR A 398 34.91 -8.45 -6.02
N LEU A 399 34.66 -7.55 -5.07
CA LEU A 399 35.66 -7.08 -4.13
C LEU A 399 36.12 -8.20 -3.21
N SER A 400 37.40 -8.23 -2.90
CA SER A 400 37.95 -9.08 -1.85
C SER A 400 37.50 -8.57 -0.46
N LEU A 401 37.58 -9.44 0.55
CA LEU A 401 37.27 -9.05 1.93
C LEU A 401 38.06 -7.81 2.36
N LYS A 402 39.37 -7.77 2.04
CA LYS A 402 40.22 -6.61 2.39
C LYS A 402 39.74 -5.32 1.70
N GLN A 403 39.32 -5.38 0.45
CA GLN A 403 38.78 -4.21 -0.24
C GLN A 403 37.46 -3.75 0.39
N ILE A 404 36.58 -4.67 0.83
CA ILE A 404 35.35 -4.32 1.57
C ILE A 404 35.71 -3.62 2.88
N GLN A 405 36.64 -4.19 3.66
CA GLN A 405 37.12 -3.60 4.91
C GLN A 405 37.75 -2.21 4.71
N ASP A 406 38.51 -2.01 3.63
CA ASP A 406 39.10 -0.70 3.32
C ASP A 406 38.03 0.36 3.00
N GLU A 407 36.99 -0.02 2.26
CA GLU A 407 35.85 0.88 1.98
C GLU A 407 35.05 1.19 3.23
N GLU A 408 34.74 0.21 4.07
CA GLU A 408 34.06 0.44 5.35
C GLU A 408 34.86 1.29 6.31
N LYS A 409 36.20 1.11 6.33
CA LYS A 409 37.10 1.98 7.09
C LYS A 409 37.04 3.43 6.60
N ASP A 410 37.00 3.66 5.28
CA ASP A 410 36.83 5.02 4.74
C ASP A 410 35.46 5.62 5.11
N MET A 411 34.40 4.81 5.08
CA MET A 411 33.08 5.24 5.56
C MET A 411 33.13 5.61 7.06
N LEU A 412 33.78 4.78 7.90
CA LEU A 412 33.94 5.04 9.33
C LEU A 412 34.73 6.34 9.59
N ARG A 413 35.81 6.59 8.81
CA ARG A 413 36.58 7.85 8.89
C ARG A 413 35.72 9.08 8.62
N LYS A 414 34.84 9.02 7.60
CA LYS A 414 33.89 10.10 7.28
C LYS A 414 32.88 10.31 8.38
N ILE A 415 32.36 9.23 8.99
CA ILE A 415 31.41 9.27 10.10
C ILE A 415 32.10 9.85 11.36
N ASP A 416 33.31 9.41 11.71
CA ASP A 416 34.08 9.95 12.86
C ASP A 416 34.34 11.45 12.73
N LYS A 417 34.77 11.88 11.54
CA LYS A 417 34.97 13.30 11.23
C LYS A 417 33.66 14.08 11.40
N PHE A 418 32.56 13.60 10.84
CA PHE A 418 31.26 14.27 10.94
C PHE A 418 30.79 14.35 12.41
N CYS A 419 30.91 13.27 13.16
CA CYS A 419 30.54 13.23 14.58
C CYS A 419 31.41 14.22 15.40
N THR A 420 32.73 14.26 15.16
CA THR A 420 33.64 15.19 15.82
C THR A 420 33.30 16.64 15.52
N GLU A 421 33.08 17.01 14.26
CA GLU A 421 32.74 18.38 13.84
C GLU A 421 31.38 18.87 14.38
N ASN A 422 30.47 17.94 14.71
CA ASN A 422 29.13 18.26 15.21
C ASN A 422 28.97 17.93 16.71
N GLU A 423 30.05 17.61 17.43
CA GLU A 423 30.05 17.27 18.87
C GLU A 423 29.07 16.14 19.20
N ILE A 424 29.10 15.05 18.39
CA ILE A 424 28.29 13.85 18.56
C ILE A 424 29.19 12.75 19.11
N GLU A 425 28.87 12.28 20.31
CA GLU A 425 29.61 11.19 20.94
C GLU A 425 29.07 9.83 20.44
N TYR A 426 29.98 8.92 20.11
CA TYR A 426 29.66 7.56 19.70
C TYR A 426 30.71 6.56 20.20
N SER A 427 30.38 5.29 20.17
CA SER A 427 31.33 4.19 20.34
C SER A 427 31.19 3.19 19.20
N ILE A 428 32.30 2.62 18.75
CA ILE A 428 32.22 1.36 18.05
C ILE A 428 31.77 0.27 19.02
N CYS A 429 31.07 -0.78 18.53
CA CYS A 429 30.49 -1.81 19.40
C CYS A 429 30.63 -3.22 18.78
N GLY A 430 30.19 -4.23 19.50
CA GLY A 430 30.13 -5.60 19.00
C GLY A 430 31.46 -6.15 18.47
N GLY A 431 31.43 -6.72 17.29
CA GLY A 431 32.60 -7.26 16.56
C GLY A 431 33.62 -6.21 16.23
N THR A 432 33.19 -5.00 15.86
CA THR A 432 34.07 -3.86 15.54
C THR A 432 34.92 -3.46 16.72
N LEU A 433 34.33 -3.35 17.92
CA LEU A 433 35.09 -3.02 19.13
C LEU A 433 36.04 -4.15 19.53
N LEU A 434 35.59 -5.41 19.44
CA LEU A 434 36.45 -6.56 19.66
C LEU A 434 37.64 -6.57 18.71
N GLY A 435 37.42 -6.24 17.45
CA GLY A 435 38.46 -6.09 16.44
C GLY A 435 39.48 -5.01 16.80
N ALA A 436 39.03 -3.81 17.19
CA ALA A 436 39.90 -2.72 17.63
C ALA A 436 40.80 -3.10 18.80
N ILE A 437 40.28 -3.80 19.79
CA ILE A 437 41.05 -4.21 20.99
C ILE A 437 42.01 -5.34 20.70
N ARG A 438 41.52 -6.43 20.08
CA ARG A 438 42.30 -7.68 19.89
C ARG A 438 43.18 -7.65 18.68
N HIS A 439 42.76 -7.03 17.58
CA HIS A 439 43.45 -7.05 16.30
C HIS A 439 43.97 -5.69 15.86
N LYS A 440 43.67 -4.61 16.59
CA LYS A 440 43.98 -3.23 16.21
C LYS A 440 43.36 -2.78 14.90
N GLY A 441 42.22 -3.38 14.53
CA GLY A 441 41.51 -3.18 13.30
C GLY A 441 40.34 -4.16 13.17
N PHE A 442 40.02 -4.57 11.96
CA PHE A 442 39.04 -5.60 11.74
C PHE A 442 39.43 -6.96 12.33
N ILE A 443 38.48 -7.73 12.77
CA ILE A 443 38.64 -9.15 12.92
C ILE A 443 38.92 -9.71 11.50
N PRO A 444 40.00 -10.55 11.28
CA PRO A 444 40.45 -10.89 9.92
C PRO A 444 39.42 -11.54 8.99
N TRP A 445 38.32 -12.05 9.52
CA TRP A 445 37.22 -12.68 8.76
C TRP A 445 35.91 -11.92 8.84
N ASP A 446 35.90 -10.70 9.41
CA ASP A 446 34.70 -9.86 9.59
C ASP A 446 34.58 -8.86 8.45
N ASP A 447 33.35 -8.55 8.06
CA ASP A 447 33.01 -7.71 6.92
C ASP A 447 31.89 -6.70 7.23
N ASP A 448 31.78 -6.26 8.51
CA ASP A 448 30.84 -5.23 8.94
C ASP A 448 31.41 -4.30 10.03
N ILE A 449 30.86 -3.10 10.09
CA ILE A 449 31.16 -2.10 11.13
C ILE A 449 29.87 -1.71 11.83
N ASP A 450 29.91 -1.79 13.17
CA ASP A 450 28.81 -1.44 14.05
C ASP A 450 29.18 -0.26 14.96
N ILE A 451 28.30 0.73 15.01
CA ILE A 451 28.40 1.93 15.86
C ILE A 451 27.21 1.97 16.82
N ILE A 452 27.45 2.43 18.05
CA ILE A 452 26.40 2.66 19.04
C ILE A 452 26.51 4.07 19.63
N MET A 453 25.37 4.72 19.88
CA MET A 453 25.28 6.07 20.43
C MET A 453 24.22 6.12 21.52
N THR A 454 24.38 6.95 22.55
CA THR A 454 23.26 7.27 23.43
C THR A 454 22.08 7.82 22.63
N ARG A 455 20.85 7.59 23.07
CA ARG A 455 19.65 8.03 22.35
C ARG A 455 19.66 9.52 22.03
N GLU A 456 20.25 10.33 22.89
CA GLU A 456 20.42 11.77 22.68
C GLU A 456 21.33 12.08 21.49
N ASN A 457 22.53 11.51 21.47
CA ASN A 457 23.48 11.67 20.36
C ASN A 457 22.93 11.10 19.06
N TYR A 458 22.18 9.99 19.14
CA TYR A 458 21.48 9.39 18.00
C TYR A 458 20.45 10.36 17.39
N TYR A 459 19.63 11.01 18.20
CA TYR A 459 18.68 12.01 17.70
C TYR A 459 19.37 13.28 17.19
N LYS A 460 20.48 13.71 17.82
CA LYS A 460 21.29 14.82 17.34
C LYS A 460 21.85 14.54 15.94
N LEU A 461 22.40 13.33 15.74
CA LEU A 461 22.85 12.85 14.42
C LEU A 461 21.71 12.89 13.40
N GLU A 462 20.57 12.31 13.75
CA GLU A 462 19.40 12.20 12.88
C GLU A 462 18.90 13.59 12.44
N GLU A 463 18.80 14.53 13.35
CA GLU A 463 18.37 15.92 13.08
C GLU A 463 19.34 16.67 12.15
N ILE A 464 20.65 16.62 12.44
CA ILE A 464 21.67 17.32 11.66
C ILE A 464 21.75 16.75 10.25
N VAL A 465 21.75 15.42 10.13
CA VAL A 465 21.77 14.72 8.83
C VAL A 465 20.53 15.04 8.02
N HIS A 466 19.36 15.07 8.64
CA HIS A 466 18.12 15.42 7.93
C HIS A 466 18.16 16.83 7.35
N LYS A 467 18.68 17.80 8.09
CA LYS A 467 18.89 19.18 7.61
C LYS A 467 19.88 19.26 6.45
N LYS A 468 20.86 18.35 6.39
CA LYS A 468 21.86 18.25 5.31
C LYS A 468 21.42 17.36 4.13
N GLY A 469 20.12 17.06 3.98
CA GLY A 469 19.56 16.27 2.88
C GLY A 469 19.86 14.78 2.96
N ASN A 470 19.95 14.24 4.17
CA ASN A 470 20.23 12.83 4.48
C ASN A 470 21.61 12.35 3.99
N LYS A 471 22.66 13.17 4.22
CA LYS A 471 24.03 12.84 3.80
C LYS A 471 25.06 13.15 4.88
N ILE A 472 26.07 12.30 4.90
CA ILE A 472 27.35 12.55 5.57
C ILE A 472 28.41 12.49 4.48
N ASP A 473 28.95 13.64 4.06
CA ASP A 473 29.82 13.77 2.89
C ASP A 473 29.14 13.16 1.62
N ASP A 474 29.74 12.18 0.97
CA ASP A 474 29.20 11.44 -0.18
C ASP A 474 28.31 10.22 0.23
N LEU A 475 28.27 9.90 1.52
CA LEU A 475 27.49 8.79 2.05
C LEU A 475 26.01 9.17 2.24
N TYR A 476 25.12 8.22 1.97
CA TYR A 476 23.69 8.39 2.15
C TYR A 476 23.23 7.79 3.47
N VAL A 477 22.45 8.55 4.24
CA VAL A 477 21.93 8.12 5.54
C VAL A 477 20.46 7.77 5.44
N ALA A 478 20.11 6.58 5.87
CA ALA A 478 18.74 6.12 5.96
C ALA A 478 18.34 5.88 7.42
N SER A 479 17.13 6.29 7.76
CA SER A 479 16.52 6.10 9.06
C SER A 479 15.04 5.76 8.92
N PHE A 480 14.51 5.03 9.89
CA PHE A 480 13.08 4.81 10.00
C PHE A 480 12.29 6.12 10.06
N GLU A 481 12.81 7.15 10.70
CA GLU A 481 12.18 8.46 10.84
C GLU A 481 12.14 9.24 9.51
N PHE A 482 13.10 9.02 8.62
CA PHE A 482 13.11 9.61 7.28
C PHE A 482 12.19 8.90 6.30
N ASN A 483 11.48 7.85 6.74
CA ASN A 483 10.63 6.99 5.91
C ASN A 483 11.35 6.32 4.73
N ASN A 484 12.66 6.14 4.82
CA ASN A 484 13.51 5.56 3.79
C ASN A 484 14.24 4.29 4.25
N LEU A 485 13.94 3.77 5.45
CA LEU A 485 14.47 2.51 5.97
C LEU A 485 13.39 1.72 6.72
N TYR A 486 13.49 0.40 6.68
CA TYR A 486 12.62 -0.55 7.40
C TYR A 486 13.32 -1.24 8.59
N GLU A 487 14.38 -0.61 9.11
CA GLU A 487 15.02 -0.96 10.37
C GLU A 487 14.75 0.10 11.42
N PRO A 488 14.66 -0.26 12.73
CA PRO A 488 14.43 0.70 13.81
C PRO A 488 15.71 1.41 14.26
N PHE A 489 16.74 1.49 13.39
CA PHE A 489 18.02 2.15 13.61
C PHE A 489 18.54 2.79 12.31
N ILE A 490 19.62 3.56 12.37
CA ILE A 490 20.22 4.23 11.21
C ILE A 490 21.15 3.28 10.46
N LYS A 491 21.13 3.35 9.12
CA LYS A 491 22.14 2.79 8.23
C LYS A 491 22.79 3.90 7.39
N VAL A 492 24.10 3.85 7.25
CA VAL A 492 24.86 4.75 6.39
C VAL A 492 25.37 3.96 5.20
N PHE A 493 25.02 4.37 3.99
CA PHE A 493 25.28 3.62 2.75
C PHE A 493 26.31 4.30 1.86
N ASN A 494 27.23 3.49 1.27
CA ASN A 494 28.05 3.91 0.14
C ASN A 494 27.38 3.50 -1.17
N HIS A 495 26.77 4.46 -1.87
CA HIS A 495 26.05 4.18 -3.12
C HIS A 495 26.95 3.81 -4.31
N ASN A 496 28.28 3.92 -4.18
CA ASN A 496 29.22 3.53 -5.21
C ASN A 496 29.51 2.02 -5.21
N ILE A 497 29.10 1.31 -4.14
CA ILE A 497 29.36 -0.11 -3.97
C ILE A 497 28.04 -0.86 -3.80
N GLN A 498 27.76 -1.74 -4.76
CA GLN A 498 26.60 -2.61 -4.72
C GLN A 498 26.90 -3.92 -4.01
N VAL A 499 26.00 -4.33 -3.11
CA VAL A 499 26.07 -5.59 -2.36
C VAL A 499 25.01 -6.57 -2.85
N GLU A 500 25.39 -7.87 -2.97
CA GLU A 500 24.45 -8.95 -3.18
C GLU A 500 23.77 -9.32 -1.85
N ASN A 501 22.66 -8.66 -1.53
CA ASN A 501 21.89 -9.02 -0.35
C ASN A 501 20.96 -10.22 -0.63
N ILE A 502 21.19 -11.31 0.10
CA ILE A 502 20.46 -12.57 -0.03
C ILE A 502 19.23 -12.62 0.89
N TYR A 503 19.29 -11.89 2.00
CA TYR A 503 18.41 -12.09 3.13
C TYR A 503 17.16 -11.22 3.08
N TYR A 504 17.29 -9.92 2.77
CA TYR A 504 16.18 -8.96 2.84
C TYR A 504 15.62 -8.60 1.46
N GLN A 505 14.37 -8.18 1.44
CA GLN A 505 13.65 -7.86 0.19
C GLN A 505 13.67 -6.35 -0.13
N ASP A 506 14.43 -5.56 0.61
CA ASP A 506 14.40 -4.10 0.52
C ASP A 506 15.36 -3.55 -0.53
N ASP A 507 14.92 -2.53 -1.24
CA ASP A 507 15.73 -1.84 -2.26
C ASP A 507 16.89 -1.03 -1.66
N TYR A 508 16.82 -0.69 -0.38
CA TYR A 508 17.83 0.12 0.31
C TYR A 508 19.07 -0.67 0.70
N GLU A 509 18.97 -1.97 0.92
CA GLU A 509 20.07 -2.84 1.34
C GLU A 509 20.89 -3.40 0.17
N LYS A 510 20.92 -2.68 -0.96
CA LYS A 510 21.71 -3.02 -2.13
C LYS A 510 23.13 -2.47 -2.11
N TYR A 511 23.47 -1.67 -1.13
CA TYR A 511 24.72 -0.93 -1.05
C TYR A 511 25.50 -1.31 0.20
N LEU A 512 26.81 -1.14 0.17
CA LEU A 512 27.66 -1.33 1.35
C LEU A 512 27.25 -0.35 2.45
N TRP A 513 27.19 -0.81 3.72
CA TRP A 513 26.62 -0.03 4.81
C TRP A 513 27.39 -0.16 6.13
N ILE A 514 27.22 0.84 7.01
CA ILE A 514 27.55 0.83 8.43
C ILE A 514 26.26 0.98 9.22
N ASP A 515 26.11 0.15 10.27
CA ASP A 515 24.97 0.20 11.17
C ASP A 515 25.24 1.13 12.37
N ILE A 516 24.25 1.99 12.71
CA ILE A 516 24.31 2.89 13.87
C ILE A 516 23.13 2.60 14.79
N PHE A 517 23.42 2.01 15.95
CA PHE A 517 22.42 1.61 16.93
C PHE A 517 22.22 2.65 18.02
N PRO A 518 20.99 2.86 18.50
CA PRO A 518 20.76 3.66 19.69
C PRO A 518 20.95 2.83 20.95
N MET A 519 21.56 3.44 21.96
CA MET A 519 21.61 2.97 23.34
C MET A 519 20.54 3.68 24.16
N ASP A 520 19.63 2.91 24.73
CA ASP A 520 18.42 3.37 25.40
C ASP A 520 18.51 3.25 26.92
N GLY A 521 17.71 4.07 27.63
CA GLY A 521 17.57 3.98 29.07
C GLY A 521 16.93 2.66 29.54
N LEU A 522 17.43 2.14 30.66
CA LEU A 522 16.94 0.90 31.27
C LEU A 522 16.47 1.16 32.71
N PRO A 523 15.44 0.43 33.19
CA PRO A 523 15.04 0.49 34.60
C PRO A 523 16.13 -0.09 35.51
N GLU A 524 16.17 0.30 36.79
CA GLU A 524 17.13 -0.25 37.76
C GLU A 524 16.89 -1.73 38.07
N ASP A 525 15.63 -2.15 38.06
CA ASP A 525 15.23 -3.54 38.33
C ASP A 525 15.65 -4.46 37.16
N VAL A 526 16.57 -5.36 37.43
CA VAL A 526 17.12 -6.35 36.47
C VAL A 526 16.01 -7.24 35.86
N ASN A 527 14.97 -7.58 36.61
CA ASN A 527 13.87 -8.38 36.06
C ASN A 527 13.04 -7.58 35.07
N LYS A 528 12.86 -6.27 35.29
CA LYS A 528 12.22 -5.38 34.32
C LYS A 528 13.10 -5.20 33.09
N GLN A 529 14.44 -5.06 33.23
CA GLN A 529 15.37 -5.05 32.10
C GLN A 529 15.22 -6.29 31.25
N ARG A 530 15.32 -7.49 31.85
CA ARG A 530 15.15 -8.78 31.13
C ARG A 530 13.82 -8.86 30.39
N LYS A 531 12.73 -8.38 30.99
CA LYS A 531 11.40 -8.34 30.31
C LYS A 531 11.40 -7.40 29.10
N LEU A 532 12.07 -6.24 29.18
CA LEU A 532 12.17 -5.31 28.04
C LEU A 532 12.98 -5.92 26.89
N PHE A 533 14.17 -6.46 27.17
CA PHE A 533 14.99 -7.15 26.17
C PHE A 533 14.23 -8.31 25.54
N LYS A 534 13.52 -9.14 26.31
CA LYS A 534 12.71 -10.23 25.77
C LYS A 534 11.61 -9.73 24.84
N LYS A 535 10.90 -8.66 25.20
CA LYS A 535 9.86 -8.07 24.36
C LYS A 535 10.43 -7.52 23.06
N SER A 536 11.55 -6.79 23.13
CA SER A 536 12.22 -6.28 21.93
C SER A 536 12.70 -7.42 21.05
N LEU A 537 13.34 -8.45 21.60
CA LEU A 537 13.81 -9.62 20.87
C LEU A 537 12.69 -10.33 20.11
N VAL A 538 11.49 -10.47 20.71
CA VAL A 538 10.33 -11.08 20.03
C VAL A 538 9.92 -10.22 18.83
N LEU A 539 9.83 -8.91 18.99
CA LEU A 539 9.47 -8.00 17.88
C LEU A 539 10.54 -8.00 16.78
N ARG A 540 11.82 -8.01 17.14
CA ARG A 540 12.93 -8.12 16.17
C ARG A 540 12.89 -9.43 15.39
N LYS A 541 12.59 -10.56 16.05
CA LYS A 541 12.38 -11.85 15.37
C LYS A 541 11.18 -11.80 14.41
N ILE A 542 10.09 -11.15 14.78
CA ILE A 542 8.95 -10.94 13.88
C ILE A 542 9.39 -10.06 12.70
N LEU A 543 10.09 -8.96 12.94
CA LEU A 543 10.61 -8.08 11.90
C LEU A 543 11.51 -8.84 10.91
N SER A 544 12.45 -9.63 11.42
CA SER A 544 13.29 -10.50 10.60
C SER A 544 12.47 -11.47 9.74
N ILE A 545 11.48 -12.17 10.32
CA ILE A 545 10.62 -13.12 9.59
C ILE A 545 9.86 -12.45 8.45
N ILE A 546 9.33 -11.26 8.65
CA ILE A 546 8.51 -10.58 7.64
C ILE A 546 9.34 -9.93 6.53
N ARG A 547 10.64 -9.71 6.75
CA ARG A 547 11.57 -9.11 5.78
C ARG A 547 12.41 -10.12 5.00
N VAL A 548 12.69 -11.28 5.59
CA VAL A 548 13.51 -12.33 4.97
C VAL A 548 12.86 -12.88 3.71
N SER A 549 13.66 -13.28 2.71
CA SER A 549 13.15 -13.85 1.47
C SER A 549 12.48 -15.22 1.69
N ASP A 550 11.55 -15.57 0.79
CA ASP A 550 10.88 -16.89 0.84
C ASP A 550 11.90 -18.04 0.78
N ALA A 551 12.96 -17.88 -0.01
CA ALA A 551 14.00 -18.87 -0.15
C ALA A 551 14.74 -19.12 1.18
N SER A 552 15.05 -18.05 1.93
CA SER A 552 15.66 -18.17 3.25
C SER A 552 14.74 -18.84 4.26
N ILE A 553 13.43 -18.50 4.25
CA ILE A 553 12.47 -19.18 5.14
C ILE A 553 12.41 -20.68 4.88
N LEU A 554 12.35 -21.09 3.60
CA LEU A 554 12.22 -22.51 3.24
C LEU A 554 13.50 -23.30 3.44
N ASN A 555 14.65 -22.69 3.12
CA ASN A 555 15.95 -23.40 3.07
C ASN A 555 16.73 -23.29 4.40
N GLU A 556 16.66 -22.13 5.09
CA GLU A 556 17.51 -21.86 6.25
C GLU A 556 16.78 -22.07 7.59
N THR A 557 15.45 -22.28 7.58
CA THR A 557 14.73 -22.58 8.82
C THR A 557 15.10 -23.99 9.33
N LYS A 558 15.83 -24.03 10.46
CA LYS A 558 16.26 -25.27 11.11
C LYS A 558 15.06 -26.14 11.53
N ASP A 559 14.08 -25.57 12.23
CA ASP A 559 12.85 -26.27 12.59
C ASP A 559 11.74 -26.00 11.58
N LYS A 560 11.58 -26.90 10.63
CA LYS A 560 10.58 -26.80 9.55
C LYS A 560 9.13 -26.71 10.06
N ARG A 561 8.83 -27.16 11.30
CA ARG A 561 7.50 -27.05 11.91
C ARG A 561 7.09 -25.60 12.18
N THR A 562 8.05 -24.66 12.24
CA THR A 562 7.79 -23.25 12.43
C THR A 562 7.47 -22.51 11.12
N ILE A 563 7.67 -23.13 9.96
CA ILE A 563 7.42 -22.52 8.65
C ILE A 563 5.98 -22.05 8.51
N PRO A 564 4.93 -22.83 8.84
CA PRO A 564 3.54 -22.36 8.72
C PRO A 564 3.27 -21.09 9.54
N LEU A 565 3.80 -21.01 10.78
CA LEU A 565 3.68 -19.81 11.62
C LEU A 565 4.39 -18.60 11.00
N LYS A 566 5.58 -18.79 10.44
CA LYS A 566 6.33 -17.72 9.77
C LYS A 566 5.56 -17.20 8.55
N ILE A 567 5.00 -18.09 7.74
CA ILE A 567 4.16 -17.74 6.59
C ILE A 567 2.90 -17.01 7.07
N PHE A 568 2.25 -17.49 8.12
CA PHE A 568 1.05 -16.85 8.70
C PHE A 568 1.35 -15.41 9.14
N LEU A 569 2.44 -15.16 9.85
CA LEU A 569 2.85 -13.81 10.25
C LEU A 569 3.06 -12.90 9.03
N ARG A 570 3.65 -13.42 7.97
CA ARG A 570 3.88 -12.68 6.73
C ARG A 570 2.60 -12.32 5.99
N LEU A 571 1.58 -13.17 6.01
CA LEU A 571 0.28 -12.87 5.36
C LEU A 571 -0.28 -11.53 5.82
N PHE A 572 -0.08 -11.16 7.09
CA PHE A 572 -0.64 -9.95 7.68
C PHE A 572 0.37 -8.79 7.77
N LEU A 573 1.67 -9.09 7.93
CA LEU A 573 2.68 -8.10 8.32
C LEU A 573 3.77 -7.83 7.27
N GLU A 574 3.86 -8.60 6.17
CA GLU A 574 4.88 -8.43 5.11
C GLU A 574 4.67 -7.17 4.24
N ASN A 575 3.74 -6.33 4.56
CA ASN A 575 3.52 -5.07 3.87
C ASN A 575 4.17 -3.89 4.61
N ASP A 576 4.37 -2.77 3.92
CA ASP A 576 4.98 -1.56 4.49
C ASP A 576 4.34 -1.13 5.83
N SER A 577 3.02 -1.28 5.96
CA SER A 577 2.30 -0.93 7.20
C SER A 577 2.63 -1.87 8.35
N GLY A 578 2.71 -3.16 8.08
CA GLY A 578 3.06 -4.18 9.08
C GLY A 578 4.50 -4.01 9.55
N ILE A 579 5.44 -3.81 8.62
CA ILE A 579 6.85 -3.57 8.94
C ILE A 579 6.98 -2.30 9.79
N ARG A 580 6.38 -1.19 9.36
CA ARG A 580 6.37 0.07 10.11
C ARG A 580 5.73 -0.08 11.49
N PHE A 581 4.64 -0.81 11.59
CA PHE A 581 3.98 -1.08 12.88
C PHE A 581 4.93 -1.81 13.85
N ILE A 582 5.67 -2.81 13.38
CA ILE A 582 6.64 -3.54 14.21
C ILE A 582 7.80 -2.61 14.62
N CYS A 583 8.37 -1.83 13.68
CA CYS A 583 9.44 -0.86 13.98
C CYS A 583 8.96 0.19 15.01
N GLN A 584 7.75 0.73 14.87
CA GLN A 584 7.16 1.65 15.85
C GLN A 584 6.98 1.01 17.24
N LYS A 585 6.60 -0.27 17.29
CA LYS A 585 6.49 -1.00 18.57
C LYS A 585 7.86 -1.22 19.21
N ILE A 586 8.90 -1.53 18.42
CA ILE A 586 10.28 -1.63 18.91
C ILE A 586 10.70 -0.26 19.46
N LYS A 587 10.55 0.83 18.69
CA LYS A 587 10.87 2.19 19.14
C LYS A 587 10.15 2.53 20.44
N LYS A 588 8.82 2.28 20.53
CA LYS A 588 8.04 2.56 21.74
C LYS A 588 8.54 1.78 22.98
N ILE A 589 9.08 0.58 22.80
CA ILE A 589 9.63 -0.21 23.90
C ILE A 589 11.01 0.31 24.26
N SER A 590 11.87 0.61 23.30
CA SER A 590 13.23 1.06 23.52
C SER A 590 13.28 2.45 24.15
N THR A 591 12.40 3.38 23.74
CA THR A 591 12.33 4.73 24.31
C THR A 591 11.41 4.86 25.54
N LYS A 592 11.10 3.74 26.20
CA LYS A 592 10.21 3.77 27.38
C LYS A 592 10.82 4.48 28.58
N TYR A 593 12.12 4.39 28.75
CA TYR A 593 12.89 5.04 29.80
C TYR A 593 13.83 6.05 29.13
N ASP A 594 13.88 7.27 29.66
CA ASP A 594 14.79 8.28 29.15
C ASP A 594 16.22 7.87 29.43
N CYS A 595 17.09 8.00 28.43
CA CYS A 595 18.50 7.65 28.52
C CYS A 595 19.22 8.56 29.53
N ASN A 596 18.81 9.82 29.62
CA ASN A 596 19.46 10.82 30.49
C ASN A 596 19.10 10.64 31.95
N ASP A 597 17.89 10.16 32.25
CA ASP A 597 17.40 9.94 33.61
C ASP A 597 17.69 8.52 34.14
N SER A 598 18.19 7.63 33.26
CA SER A 598 18.39 6.22 33.59
C SER A 598 19.79 5.96 34.11
N LYS A 599 19.91 5.23 35.23
CA LYS A 599 21.18 4.72 35.77
C LYS A 599 21.83 3.68 34.87
N TYR A 600 21.04 2.87 34.20
CA TYR A 600 21.49 1.84 33.26
C TYR A 600 21.04 2.16 31.84
N VAL A 601 21.90 1.81 30.87
CA VAL A 601 21.64 1.94 29.45
C VAL A 601 21.98 0.66 28.70
N GLY A 602 21.40 0.45 27.50
CA GLY A 602 21.70 -0.74 26.69
C GLY A 602 21.02 -0.73 25.32
N GLY A 603 21.47 -1.60 24.43
CA GLY A 603 20.99 -1.74 23.07
C GLY A 603 19.65 -2.51 22.99
N LEU A 604 18.51 -1.84 23.22
CA LEU A 604 17.18 -2.46 23.11
C LEU A 604 16.71 -2.63 21.66
N THR A 605 17.09 -1.71 20.80
CA THR A 605 16.63 -1.68 19.40
C THR A 605 17.26 -2.81 18.59
N TRP A 606 18.54 -3.01 18.75
CA TRP A 606 19.33 -4.09 18.19
C TRP A 606 20.42 -4.44 19.19
N GLY A 607 20.81 -5.70 19.32
CA GLY A 607 21.89 -6.05 20.23
C GLY A 607 21.77 -7.47 20.77
N TYR A 608 22.71 -7.82 21.64
CA TYR A 608 22.91 -9.18 22.15
C TYR A 608 22.01 -9.53 23.33
N GLY A 609 21.34 -8.54 23.94
CA GLY A 609 20.40 -8.79 25.02
C GLY A 609 20.81 -8.17 26.38
N PRO A 610 20.33 -8.73 27.52
CA PRO A 610 20.52 -8.11 28.84
C PRO A 610 21.99 -7.93 29.27
N GLN A 611 22.92 -8.67 28.68
CA GLN A 611 24.35 -8.56 28.94
C GLN A 611 24.96 -7.25 28.42
N GLU A 612 24.27 -6.53 27.54
CA GLU A 612 24.65 -5.19 27.10
C GLU A 612 24.30 -4.07 28.07
N ALA A 613 23.63 -4.37 29.18
CA ALA A 613 23.30 -3.37 30.18
C ALA A 613 24.57 -2.86 30.87
N LEU A 614 24.81 -1.54 30.76
CA LEU A 614 25.95 -0.84 31.36
C LEU A 614 25.45 0.26 32.29
N LEU A 615 26.27 0.65 33.26
CA LEU A 615 26.05 1.89 34.01
C LEU A 615 26.36 3.08 33.10
N ARG A 616 25.42 4.02 33.03
CA ARG A 616 25.57 5.22 32.16
C ARG A 616 26.82 6.02 32.48
N GLU A 617 27.15 6.19 33.76
CA GLU A 617 28.32 6.90 34.20
C GLU A 617 29.66 6.27 33.78
N GLU A 618 29.68 4.94 33.58
CA GLU A 618 30.87 4.21 33.12
C GLU A 618 31.16 4.40 31.65
N LEU A 619 30.24 4.94 30.86
CA LEU A 619 30.48 5.23 29.44
C LEU A 619 31.53 6.35 29.27
N LEU A 620 31.61 7.27 30.25
CA LEU A 620 32.41 8.50 30.16
C LEU A 620 33.75 8.35 30.88
N PRO A 621 34.77 9.12 30.43
CA PRO A 621 34.82 9.89 29.18
C PRO A 621 34.93 8.96 27.99
N TYR A 622 34.45 9.37 26.80
CA TYR A 622 34.78 8.64 25.57
C TYR A 622 36.28 8.72 25.30
N ILE A 623 36.85 7.61 24.84
CA ILE A 623 38.27 7.47 24.55
C ILE A 623 38.48 7.19 23.03
N LYS A 624 39.70 7.44 22.54
CA LYS A 624 40.06 7.08 21.16
C LYS A 624 40.86 5.80 21.17
N LEU A 625 40.46 4.83 20.38
CA LEU A 625 41.13 3.55 20.14
C LEU A 625 41.74 3.53 18.74
N ASP A 626 42.86 2.82 18.59
CA ASP A 626 43.44 2.55 17.28
C ASP A 626 42.60 1.50 16.53
N PHE A 627 42.28 1.79 15.27
CA PHE A 627 41.57 0.91 14.36
C PHE A 627 42.20 1.00 12.97
N GLU A 628 43.06 0.03 12.61
CA GLU A 628 43.92 0.12 11.43
C GLU A 628 44.80 1.40 11.50
N ASP A 629 44.68 2.26 10.49
CA ASP A 629 45.40 3.54 10.37
C ASP A 629 44.60 4.75 10.89
N ILE A 630 43.43 4.52 11.51
CA ILE A 630 42.58 5.59 12.05
C ILE A 630 42.38 5.45 13.56
N LYS A 631 41.93 6.55 14.19
CA LYS A 631 41.49 6.56 15.58
C LYS A 631 39.98 6.75 15.65
N VAL A 632 39.30 5.85 16.35
CA VAL A 632 37.85 5.83 16.47
C VAL A 632 37.41 5.96 17.92
N SER A 633 36.18 6.40 18.13
CA SER A 633 35.66 6.66 19.47
C SER A 633 35.12 5.38 20.13
N SER A 634 35.33 5.24 21.42
CA SER A 634 34.76 4.18 22.25
C SER A 634 34.43 4.72 23.64
N PHE A 635 33.44 4.10 24.30
CA PHE A 635 33.18 4.35 25.73
C PHE A 635 34.30 3.75 26.62
N SER A 636 34.51 4.33 27.81
CA SER A 636 35.60 3.92 28.73
C SER A 636 35.46 2.48 29.22
N CYS A 637 34.23 2.01 29.42
CA CYS A 637 33.98 0.66 29.97
C CYS A 637 34.03 -0.45 28.93
N TRP A 638 34.78 -0.31 27.83
CA TRP A 638 34.87 -1.27 26.74
C TRP A 638 35.27 -2.68 27.19
N ASP A 639 36.17 -2.82 28.17
CA ASP A 639 36.57 -4.15 28.68
C ASP A 639 35.40 -4.87 29.37
N LYS A 640 34.66 -4.17 30.22
CA LYS A 640 33.44 -4.68 30.85
C LYS A 640 32.41 -5.09 29.84
N TYR A 641 32.18 -4.26 28.82
CA TYR A 641 31.26 -4.56 27.73
C TYR A 641 31.66 -5.83 26.97
N LEU A 642 32.91 -5.95 26.57
CA LEU A 642 33.41 -7.12 25.84
C LEU A 642 33.37 -8.40 26.69
N ARG A 643 33.69 -8.33 27.99
CA ARG A 643 33.55 -9.47 28.92
C ARG A 643 32.11 -9.92 29.07
N ASN A 644 31.19 -8.97 29.18
CA ASN A 644 29.75 -9.27 29.26
C ASN A 644 29.23 -10.00 28.02
N LEU A 645 29.75 -9.64 26.84
CA LEU A 645 29.28 -10.24 25.56
C LEU A 645 29.98 -11.55 25.21
N TYR A 646 31.31 -11.59 25.40
CA TYR A 646 32.15 -12.64 24.82
C TYR A 646 32.93 -13.43 25.87
N ASN A 647 32.78 -13.13 27.17
CA ASN A 647 33.55 -13.71 28.27
C ASN A 647 35.06 -13.50 28.08
N ASP A 648 35.82 -14.55 27.85
CA ASP A 648 37.24 -14.45 27.48
C ASP A 648 37.41 -14.10 26.00
N TYR A 649 37.24 -12.82 25.71
CA TYR A 649 37.24 -12.31 24.34
C TYR A 649 38.63 -12.21 23.69
N MET A 650 39.72 -12.31 24.49
CA MET A 650 41.08 -12.30 23.97
C MET A 650 41.48 -13.64 23.33
N THR A 651 40.88 -14.76 23.78
CA THR A 651 41.09 -16.07 23.19
C THR A 651 40.39 -16.18 21.83
N LEU A 652 41.13 -16.59 20.81
CA LEU A 652 40.57 -16.78 19.46
C LEU A 652 39.58 -17.94 19.44
N PRO A 653 38.41 -17.79 18.80
CA PRO A 653 37.52 -18.92 18.61
C PRO A 653 38.14 -19.97 17.68
N PRO A 654 37.77 -21.27 17.84
CA PRO A 654 38.16 -22.32 16.89
C PRO A 654 37.80 -21.94 15.45
N GLU A 655 38.60 -22.42 14.49
CA GLU A 655 38.42 -22.05 13.07
C GLU A 655 37.03 -22.33 12.52
N GLU A 656 36.43 -23.44 12.92
CA GLU A 656 35.06 -23.81 12.55
C GLU A 656 33.99 -22.86 13.08
N LYS A 657 34.31 -22.02 14.05
CA LYS A 657 33.40 -21.00 14.62
C LYS A 657 33.68 -19.59 14.09
N ARG A 658 34.67 -19.43 13.21
CA ARG A 658 34.98 -18.15 12.56
C ARG A 658 34.03 -17.96 11.39
N ILE A 659 32.88 -17.31 11.68
CA ILE A 659 31.84 -17.09 10.70
C ILE A 659 32.21 -15.88 9.87
N VAL A 660 32.26 -16.05 8.56
CA VAL A 660 32.34 -14.98 7.57
C VAL A 660 30.90 -14.69 7.15
N HIS A 661 30.41 -13.45 7.25
CA HIS A 661 29.07 -13.09 6.75
C HIS A 661 29.00 -13.25 5.22
N GLY A 662 30.12 -13.09 4.53
CA GLY A 662 30.29 -13.40 3.12
C GLY A 662 29.59 -12.39 2.22
N ILE A 663 29.69 -11.12 2.57
CA ILE A 663 29.21 -10.01 1.74
C ILE A 663 29.91 -10.09 0.37
N LYS A 664 29.11 -10.13 -0.69
CA LYS A 664 29.58 -10.03 -2.06
C LYS A 664 29.28 -8.63 -2.57
N ALA A 665 30.33 -7.85 -2.74
CA ALA A 665 30.23 -6.45 -3.13
C ALA A 665 30.99 -6.17 -4.44
N LYS A 666 30.58 -5.14 -5.18
CA LYS A 666 31.27 -4.64 -6.37
C LYS A 666 31.05 -3.16 -6.55
N TYR A 667 32.03 -2.47 -7.18
CA TYR A 667 31.81 -1.09 -7.59
C TYR A 667 30.72 -0.96 -8.66
N ILE A 668 29.94 0.11 -8.56
CA ILE A 668 28.98 0.50 -9.59
C ILE A 668 29.77 1.26 -10.67
N LYS A 669 29.71 0.74 -11.90
CA LYS A 669 30.33 1.41 -13.07
C LYS A 669 29.46 2.56 -13.54
#